data_a4f7b3f65fe986814561ab21a3cf9574
#
_entry.id   a4f7b3f65fe986814561ab21a3cf9574
#
_cell.length_a   1.000
_cell.length_b   1.000
_cell.length_c   1.000
_cell.angle_alpha   90.00
_cell.angle_beta   90.00
_cell.angle_gamma   90.00
#
_symmetry.space_group_name_H-M   'P 1'
#
loop_
_entity.id
_entity.type
_entity.pdbx_description
1 polymer ?
#
loop_
_entity_poly.entity_id
_entity_poly.type
_entity_poly.pdbx_seq_one_letter_code
_entity_poly.pdbx_strand_id
1 'polypeptide(L)'
;MSKDARFDNRKYVLSPRLEHMLMDYQKSAAHTLARRLMRRGGTMLGDVVGLGKTLTAIAVASMLQNEENMSVLVLCPKNLEQMWRQHLKEYEIRGEVVRYSMATAELPELEERYQLVICDESHNLRNEKTQLWGAIKEYVSRNESRVLLLTATPFNLSFSDVKAQLALYLDEDADLGIIPEEALKKYDQKFDKREGNLSTLRAFEISEEPEDWKRLLEDQLVRRTRAYTKRQAPTEMWTDGLVTKERSYLELSTGKFYYPDWVSEPLNHEFKEDDPARFMEDVQTLDDLKNLRLPRYNYAAYSNPDAHYSPEDRAIIEAARAGRGNVRGFVLSGLYKRLSSSGYSFIQSLNRQLKRNALWIYAIDNQRSIPTGSFSDEQMMGLEDADEADFEAVDGLQVQDLSGNLEQMYESLVQSAPAQTKWVSSTVFTSRLRDDLQHDSELIKAMLRRFGTWQVETDSKLHALRDLIEQKHANDKVLVFTEYKDTAYYIAEGLQKLGVENVAAVTGDTPDPASYARRFSPVSNRVPTEQASDAEAPALNGPELRVLVATDVLSEGQNLQDAHVVVNYDLPWAIIRLIQRAGRVDRVGQVHHEVNVYLISHQTVEETLKLRSRIRKRLESAAKVFGADQTFFTDMSSDDEAARILEDFYSGVLKDTDLDERGIDPVSEAAERWADFMAQHPAKAEQIMRMQDKRLATRPSRQKKSIHPADENTAMVSYIRTNTEIDLFAIATRSDKNGSETNRVVSATEALGLFYAEYGTPKKTTSPEAYNLQQRLTQYALKNSGTSAGRLRGVRQQVWNRFHGKDGTSSFITLVKGQQGEKVLNDLHSRPLRSQAESELRRLLLHKVSDEILLDTLVQMHQDKELLVKEPELQIARVVCSLAISN
;
A
#
# COMPACT_ATOMS: atom_id res chain seq x y z
N MET A 1 -16.49 -22.64 9.16
CA MET A 1 -16.52 -21.63 8.08
C MET A 1 -17.81 -21.68 7.26
N SER A 2 -18.24 -22.81 6.65
CA SER A 2 -19.44 -22.84 5.81
C SER A 2 -20.76 -22.57 6.52
N LYS A 3 -20.94 -23.00 7.77
CA LYS A 3 -22.16 -22.71 8.56
C LYS A 3 -22.29 -21.24 8.94
N ASP A 4 -21.19 -20.62 9.23
CA ASP A 4 -21.17 -19.22 9.69
C ASP A 4 -21.37 -18.24 8.54
N ALA A 5 -20.93 -18.57 7.34
CA ALA A 5 -21.27 -17.80 6.15
C ALA A 5 -22.78 -17.68 5.92
N ARG A 6 -23.57 -18.68 6.31
CA ARG A 6 -25.05 -18.63 6.19
C ARG A 6 -25.74 -17.91 7.35
N PHE A 7 -25.22 -18.01 8.59
CA PHE A 7 -25.87 -17.36 9.74
C PHE A 7 -25.53 -15.88 9.86
N ASP A 8 -24.30 -15.49 9.48
CA ASP A 8 -23.86 -14.09 9.51
C ASP A 8 -24.28 -13.29 8.26
N ASN A 9 -24.51 -13.94 7.12
CA ASN A 9 -25.05 -13.27 5.92
C ASN A 9 -26.47 -12.70 6.11
N ARG A 10 -27.15 -13.06 7.20
CA ARG A 10 -28.45 -12.45 7.54
C ARG A 10 -28.30 -11.08 8.19
N LYS A 11 -27.16 -10.74 8.75
CA LYS A 11 -26.97 -9.47 9.45
C LYS A 11 -26.49 -8.34 8.51
N TYR A 12 -25.67 -8.65 7.52
CA TYR A 12 -25.16 -7.64 6.58
C TYR A 12 -25.67 -7.95 5.19
N VAL A 13 -26.83 -7.38 4.86
CA VAL A 13 -27.51 -7.62 3.57
C VAL A 13 -27.06 -6.57 2.55
N LEU A 14 -26.67 -7.03 1.37
CA LEU A 14 -26.43 -6.14 0.22
C LEU A 14 -27.75 -5.56 -0.30
N SER A 15 -27.68 -4.32 -0.78
CA SER A 15 -28.82 -3.77 -1.52
C SER A 15 -29.06 -4.59 -2.81
N PRO A 16 -30.30 -4.71 -3.29
CA PRO A 16 -30.58 -5.50 -4.51
C PRO A 16 -29.72 -5.08 -5.71
N ARG A 17 -29.43 -3.80 -5.85
CA ARG A 17 -28.59 -3.26 -6.92
C ARG A 17 -27.15 -3.79 -6.79
N LEU A 18 -26.55 -3.75 -5.61
CA LEU A 18 -25.20 -4.25 -5.36
C LEU A 18 -25.14 -5.77 -5.43
N GLU A 19 -26.19 -6.46 -4.99
CA GLU A 19 -26.29 -7.94 -5.10
C GLU A 19 -26.20 -8.41 -6.54
N HIS A 20 -26.82 -7.70 -7.48
CA HIS A 20 -26.76 -8.04 -8.91
C HIS A 20 -25.47 -7.59 -9.60
N MET A 21 -24.84 -6.54 -9.11
CA MET A 21 -23.67 -5.95 -9.75
C MET A 21 -22.36 -6.62 -9.34
N LEU A 22 -22.27 -7.02 -8.06
CA LEU A 22 -21.03 -7.56 -7.52
C LEU A 22 -20.81 -9.01 -7.91
N MET A 23 -19.56 -9.35 -8.22
CA MET A 23 -19.14 -10.73 -8.40
C MET A 23 -19.13 -11.47 -7.05
N ASP A 24 -19.25 -12.79 -7.07
CA ASP A 24 -19.33 -13.59 -5.85
C ASP A 24 -18.11 -13.44 -4.95
N TYR A 25 -16.93 -13.28 -5.52
CA TYR A 25 -15.71 -13.00 -4.77
C TYR A 25 -15.76 -11.62 -4.08
N GLN A 26 -16.39 -10.60 -4.71
CA GLN A 26 -16.56 -9.27 -4.10
C GLN A 26 -17.60 -9.30 -2.96
N LYS A 27 -18.71 -10.03 -3.15
CA LYS A 27 -19.73 -10.24 -2.11
C LYS A 27 -19.12 -10.91 -0.88
N SER A 28 -18.38 -12.01 -1.10
CA SER A 28 -17.67 -12.72 -0.04
C SER A 28 -16.70 -11.81 0.73
N ALA A 29 -15.94 -10.97 0.03
CA ALA A 29 -15.05 -10.01 0.68
C ALA A 29 -15.82 -8.95 1.45
N ALA A 30 -16.85 -8.35 0.86
CA ALA A 30 -17.63 -7.31 1.53
C ALA A 30 -18.20 -7.81 2.85
N HIS A 31 -18.74 -9.02 2.90
CA HIS A 31 -19.19 -9.65 4.13
C HIS A 31 -18.06 -9.90 5.13
N THR A 32 -16.90 -10.33 4.67
CA THR A 32 -15.73 -10.56 5.55
C THR A 32 -15.21 -9.24 6.13
N LEU A 33 -15.11 -8.21 5.30
CA LEU A 33 -14.65 -6.89 5.71
C LEU A 33 -15.62 -6.23 6.70
N ALA A 34 -16.94 -6.27 6.44
CA ALA A 34 -17.95 -5.72 7.34
C ALA A 34 -17.85 -6.37 8.74
N ARG A 35 -17.72 -7.69 8.79
CA ARG A 35 -17.52 -8.41 10.05
C ARG A 35 -16.22 -8.03 10.77
N ARG A 36 -15.10 -7.96 10.04
CA ARG A 36 -13.80 -7.58 10.62
C ARG A 36 -13.84 -6.15 11.16
N LEU A 37 -14.42 -5.21 10.42
CA LEU A 37 -14.61 -3.83 10.88
C LEU A 37 -15.37 -3.75 12.20
N MET A 38 -16.48 -4.48 12.32
CA MET A 38 -17.29 -4.46 13.54
C MET A 38 -16.59 -5.11 14.72
N ARG A 39 -15.82 -6.15 14.49
CA ARG A 39 -15.12 -6.89 15.56
C ARG A 39 -13.81 -6.25 15.98
N ARG A 40 -13.02 -5.74 15.01
CA ARG A 40 -11.62 -5.32 15.22
C ARG A 40 -11.40 -3.83 15.17
N GLY A 41 -12.42 -3.08 14.70
CA GLY A 41 -12.34 -1.65 14.51
C GLY A 41 -11.59 -1.21 13.24
N GLY A 42 -10.98 -2.13 12.52
CA GLY A 42 -10.36 -1.87 11.24
C GLY A 42 -9.97 -3.14 10.52
N THR A 43 -9.71 -3.01 9.23
CA THR A 43 -9.22 -4.08 8.35
C THR A 43 -8.67 -3.47 7.06
N MET A 44 -7.93 -4.27 6.30
CA MET A 44 -7.34 -3.86 5.03
C MET A 44 -7.87 -4.71 3.89
N LEU A 45 -8.20 -4.08 2.76
CA LEU A 45 -8.49 -4.74 1.50
C LEU A 45 -7.31 -4.57 0.55
N GLY A 46 -6.61 -5.66 0.29
CA GLY A 46 -5.38 -5.71 -0.49
C GLY A 46 -5.53 -6.38 -1.85
N ASP A 47 -6.71 -6.36 -2.44
CA ASP A 47 -6.96 -6.96 -3.75
C ASP A 47 -6.06 -6.37 -4.83
N VAL A 48 -5.63 -7.21 -5.74
CA VAL A 48 -4.86 -6.80 -6.92
C VAL A 48 -5.65 -5.77 -7.75
N VAL A 49 -4.92 -4.94 -8.48
CA VAL A 49 -5.50 -3.91 -9.35
C VAL A 49 -6.48 -4.55 -10.37
N GLY A 50 -7.63 -3.90 -10.58
CA GLY A 50 -8.65 -4.36 -11.53
C GLY A 50 -9.73 -5.27 -10.92
N LEU A 51 -9.61 -5.73 -9.67
CA LEU A 51 -10.61 -6.58 -9.01
C LEU A 51 -11.76 -5.80 -8.34
N GLY A 52 -11.82 -4.47 -8.49
CA GLY A 52 -12.95 -3.66 -8.05
C GLY A 52 -12.96 -3.34 -6.55
N LYS A 53 -11.81 -2.99 -5.95
CA LYS A 53 -11.69 -2.58 -4.54
C LYS A 53 -12.72 -1.50 -4.15
N THR A 54 -12.89 -0.49 -4.98
CA THR A 54 -13.82 0.62 -4.74
C THR A 54 -15.26 0.14 -4.59
N LEU A 55 -15.74 -0.72 -5.51
CA LEU A 55 -17.10 -1.29 -5.44
C LEU A 55 -17.27 -2.21 -4.22
N THR A 56 -16.24 -2.98 -3.86
CA THR A 56 -16.26 -3.79 -2.63
C THR A 56 -16.35 -2.90 -1.39
N ALA A 57 -15.64 -1.77 -1.35
CA ALA A 57 -15.70 -0.81 -0.24
C ALA A 57 -17.07 -0.11 -0.16
N ILE A 58 -17.66 0.26 -1.30
CA ILE A 58 -19.03 0.79 -1.40
C ILE A 58 -20.05 -0.22 -0.85
N ALA A 59 -19.89 -1.51 -1.18
CA ALA A 59 -20.75 -2.56 -0.64
C ALA A 59 -20.65 -2.66 0.89
N VAL A 60 -19.44 -2.60 1.43
CA VAL A 60 -19.21 -2.55 2.88
C VAL A 60 -19.87 -1.32 3.51
N ALA A 61 -19.69 -0.15 2.91
CA ALA A 61 -20.29 1.10 3.37
C ALA A 61 -21.83 1.02 3.38
N SER A 62 -22.43 0.52 2.31
CA SER A 62 -23.88 0.31 2.18
C SER A 62 -24.42 -0.65 3.26
N MET A 63 -23.75 -1.79 3.46
CA MET A 63 -24.15 -2.74 4.51
C MET A 63 -24.09 -2.10 5.91
N LEU A 64 -23.01 -1.40 6.23
CA LEU A 64 -22.84 -0.77 7.55
C LEU A 64 -23.77 0.43 7.74
N GLN A 65 -24.10 1.16 6.68
CA GLN A 65 -25.12 2.20 6.73
C GLN A 65 -26.49 1.61 7.02
N ASN A 66 -26.88 0.53 6.35
CA ASN A 66 -28.21 -0.06 6.48
C ASN A 66 -28.42 -0.75 7.82
N GLU A 67 -27.41 -1.49 8.30
CA GLU A 67 -27.54 -2.32 9.50
C GLU A 67 -27.11 -1.61 10.79
N GLU A 68 -26.13 -0.73 10.72
CA GLU A 68 -25.52 -0.06 11.88
C GLU A 68 -25.70 1.48 11.84
N ASN A 69 -26.44 2.00 10.86
CA ASN A 69 -26.69 3.45 10.66
C ASN A 69 -25.41 4.30 10.62
N MET A 70 -24.34 3.77 10.03
CA MET A 70 -23.06 4.46 9.94
C MET A 70 -23.03 5.44 8.79
N SER A 71 -22.36 6.58 8.99
CA SER A 71 -21.94 7.50 7.93
C SER A 71 -20.45 7.30 7.63
N VAL A 72 -20.03 7.70 6.44
CA VAL A 72 -18.72 7.36 5.87
C VAL A 72 -17.90 8.61 5.59
N LEU A 73 -16.66 8.64 6.04
CA LEU A 73 -15.64 9.57 5.59
C LEU A 73 -14.66 8.84 4.67
N VAL A 74 -14.53 9.33 3.44
CA VAL A 74 -13.54 8.81 2.49
C VAL A 74 -12.34 9.74 2.44
N LEU A 75 -11.16 9.19 2.68
CA LEU A 75 -9.88 9.87 2.53
C LEU A 75 -9.17 9.29 1.30
N CYS A 76 -8.82 10.14 0.35
CA CYS A 76 -8.27 9.67 -0.92
C CYS A 76 -7.29 10.68 -1.55
N PRO A 77 -6.46 10.25 -2.53
CA PRO A 77 -5.71 11.14 -3.40
C PRO A 77 -6.63 12.10 -4.19
N LYS A 78 -6.10 13.25 -4.61
CA LYS A 78 -6.85 14.29 -5.34
C LYS A 78 -7.55 13.77 -6.60
N ASN A 79 -6.90 12.90 -7.35
CA ASN A 79 -7.42 12.32 -8.59
C ASN A 79 -8.61 11.37 -8.39
N LEU A 80 -8.87 10.88 -7.18
CA LEU A 80 -9.96 9.97 -6.85
C LEU A 80 -11.18 10.67 -6.22
N GLU A 81 -11.05 11.93 -5.82
CA GLU A 81 -12.10 12.67 -5.10
C GLU A 81 -13.44 12.67 -5.86
N GLN A 82 -13.41 13.07 -7.14
CA GLN A 82 -14.63 13.16 -7.94
C GLN A 82 -15.31 11.81 -8.13
N MET A 83 -14.52 10.76 -8.34
CA MET A 83 -15.00 9.38 -8.45
C MET A 83 -15.72 8.94 -7.16
N TRP A 84 -15.09 9.19 -6.00
CA TRP A 84 -15.69 8.83 -4.73
C TRP A 84 -16.96 9.62 -4.42
N ARG A 85 -16.99 10.95 -4.69
CA ARG A 85 -18.20 11.78 -4.54
C ARG A 85 -19.33 11.27 -5.42
N GLN A 86 -19.03 10.89 -6.66
CA GLN A 86 -19.98 10.29 -7.57
C GLN A 86 -20.53 8.95 -7.05
N HIS A 87 -19.67 8.06 -6.59
CA HIS A 87 -20.09 6.77 -6.05
C HIS A 87 -20.92 6.91 -4.78
N LEU A 88 -20.54 7.76 -3.83
CA LEU A 88 -21.36 8.00 -2.65
C LEU A 88 -22.76 8.45 -3.02
N LYS A 89 -22.88 9.36 -4.00
CA LYS A 89 -24.18 9.84 -4.52
C LYS A 89 -24.95 8.75 -5.25
N GLU A 90 -24.29 7.99 -6.12
CA GLU A 90 -24.92 6.97 -6.96
C GLU A 90 -25.48 5.80 -6.13
N TYR A 91 -24.79 5.43 -5.05
CA TYR A 91 -25.20 4.33 -4.15
C TYR A 91 -25.91 4.82 -2.89
N GLU A 92 -26.28 6.11 -2.84
CA GLU A 92 -27.03 6.72 -1.74
C GLU A 92 -26.35 6.54 -0.37
N ILE A 93 -25.01 6.61 -0.35
CA ILE A 93 -24.23 6.48 0.87
C ILE A 93 -24.02 7.85 1.50
N ARG A 94 -24.42 7.98 2.77
CA ARG A 94 -24.22 9.19 3.57
C ARG A 94 -22.76 9.34 3.93
N GLY A 95 -22.11 10.35 3.42
CA GLY A 95 -20.70 10.56 3.70
C GLY A 95 -20.10 11.77 3.04
N GLU A 96 -18.83 12.00 3.39
CA GLU A 96 -18.03 13.10 2.88
C GLU A 96 -16.73 12.52 2.29
N VAL A 97 -16.14 13.28 1.37
CA VAL A 97 -14.84 12.91 0.75
C VAL A 97 -13.85 14.04 0.99
N VAL A 98 -12.73 13.73 1.61
CA VAL A 98 -11.65 14.66 1.91
C VAL A 98 -10.37 14.16 1.25
N ARG A 99 -9.67 15.04 0.53
CA ARG A 99 -8.37 14.72 -0.08
C ARG A 99 -7.27 14.63 0.98
N TYR A 100 -6.30 13.75 0.79
CA TYR A 100 -5.14 13.67 1.68
C TYR A 100 -4.41 15.02 1.84
N SER A 101 -4.29 15.79 0.76
CA SER A 101 -3.64 17.12 0.80
C SER A 101 -4.38 18.14 1.65
N MET A 102 -5.67 17.95 1.92
CA MET A 102 -6.50 18.85 2.73
C MET A 102 -6.78 18.29 4.13
N ALA A 103 -6.54 17.01 4.34
CA ALA A 103 -6.94 16.31 5.57
C ALA A 103 -6.34 16.95 6.84
N THR A 104 -5.12 17.46 6.79
CA THR A 104 -4.48 18.13 7.93
C THR A 104 -5.23 19.41 8.36
N ALA A 105 -5.81 20.14 7.40
CA ALA A 105 -6.56 21.35 7.68
C ALA A 105 -8.04 21.06 7.98
N GLU A 106 -8.66 20.16 7.23
CA GLU A 106 -10.11 19.93 7.29
C GLU A 106 -10.54 18.99 8.43
N LEU A 107 -9.78 17.92 8.74
CA LEU A 107 -10.18 16.96 9.77
C LEU A 107 -10.31 17.54 11.19
N PRO A 108 -9.47 18.50 11.63
CA PRO A 108 -9.65 19.15 12.94
C PRO A 108 -10.95 19.98 13.02
N GLU A 109 -11.35 20.60 11.90
CA GLU A 109 -12.52 21.46 11.79
C GLU A 109 -13.83 20.70 11.54
N LEU A 110 -13.74 19.40 11.22
CA LEU A 110 -14.88 18.58 10.88
C LEU A 110 -15.71 18.26 12.14
N GLU A 111 -16.87 18.88 12.25
CA GLU A 111 -17.79 18.71 13.40
C GLU A 111 -18.55 17.38 13.33
N GLU A 112 -18.83 16.89 12.12
CA GLU A 112 -19.58 15.65 11.92
C GLU A 112 -18.74 14.43 12.29
N ARG A 113 -19.41 13.48 12.97
CA ARG A 113 -18.82 12.20 13.35
C ARG A 113 -19.12 11.13 12.30
N TYR A 114 -18.10 10.72 11.56
CA TYR A 114 -18.18 9.59 10.65
C TYR A 114 -17.68 8.31 11.33
N GLN A 115 -18.56 7.31 11.42
CA GLN A 115 -18.28 6.07 12.12
C GLN A 115 -17.42 5.10 11.30
N LEU A 116 -17.42 5.24 9.97
CA LEU A 116 -16.54 4.51 9.06
C LEU A 116 -15.62 5.48 8.34
N VAL A 117 -14.32 5.25 8.41
CA VAL A 117 -13.30 5.97 7.64
C VAL A 117 -12.72 5.00 6.61
N ILE A 118 -12.86 5.34 5.34
CA ILE A 118 -12.24 4.59 4.22
C ILE A 118 -11.02 5.38 3.77
N CYS A 119 -9.84 4.76 3.81
CA CYS A 119 -8.60 5.34 3.30
C CYS A 119 -8.23 4.64 1.98
N ASP A 120 -8.52 5.29 0.86
CA ASP A 120 -8.16 4.74 -0.44
C ASP A 120 -6.69 5.04 -0.77
N GLU A 121 -6.02 4.11 -1.45
CA GLU A 121 -4.58 4.11 -1.66
C GLU A 121 -3.80 4.38 -0.35
N SER A 122 -4.13 3.59 0.68
CA SER A 122 -3.61 3.74 2.04
C SER A 122 -2.09 3.62 2.15
N HIS A 123 -1.41 3.19 1.09
CA HIS A 123 0.05 3.24 1.01
C HIS A 123 0.62 4.67 1.13
N ASN A 124 -0.20 5.72 0.97
CA ASN A 124 0.17 7.10 1.29
C ASN A 124 0.32 7.36 2.80
N LEU A 125 -0.12 6.44 3.66
CA LEU A 125 -0.13 6.56 5.12
C LEU A 125 0.92 5.66 5.80
N ARG A 126 2.06 5.43 5.14
CA ARG A 126 3.13 4.54 5.61
C ARG A 126 4.04 5.14 6.68
N ASN A 127 3.97 6.44 6.92
CA ASN A 127 4.87 7.13 7.83
C ASN A 127 4.08 7.81 8.96
N GLU A 128 4.23 7.30 10.17
CA GLU A 128 3.56 7.82 11.38
C GLU A 128 4.03 9.22 11.79
N LYS A 129 5.17 9.67 11.27
CA LYS A 129 5.74 10.99 11.62
C LYS A 129 5.13 12.13 10.80
N THR A 130 4.30 11.83 9.80
CA THR A 130 3.67 12.87 8.97
C THR A 130 2.52 13.55 9.70
N GLN A 131 2.33 14.83 9.40
CA GLN A 131 1.18 15.58 9.89
C GLN A 131 -0.15 14.97 9.40
N LEU A 132 -0.17 14.47 8.18
CA LEU A 132 -1.31 13.78 7.59
C LEU A 132 -1.71 12.56 8.42
N TRP A 133 -0.75 11.69 8.70
CA TRP A 133 -1.00 10.49 9.50
C TRP A 133 -1.49 10.85 10.90
N GLY A 134 -0.86 11.85 11.54
CA GLY A 134 -1.25 12.35 12.85
C GLY A 134 -2.68 12.88 12.89
N ALA A 135 -3.08 13.69 11.91
CA ALA A 135 -4.44 14.23 11.80
C ALA A 135 -5.49 13.12 11.61
N ILE A 136 -5.20 12.13 10.77
CA ILE A 136 -6.11 10.98 10.57
C ILE A 136 -6.21 10.13 11.83
N LYS A 137 -5.10 9.82 12.49
CA LYS A 137 -5.07 9.04 13.73
C LYS A 137 -5.86 9.74 14.84
N GLU A 138 -5.69 11.06 14.97
CA GLU A 138 -6.43 11.86 15.95
C GLU A 138 -7.94 11.85 15.65
N TYR A 139 -8.33 12.05 14.38
CA TYR A 139 -9.73 12.00 13.98
C TYR A 139 -10.35 10.62 14.28
N VAL A 140 -9.68 9.53 13.87
CA VAL A 140 -10.15 8.15 14.10
C VAL A 140 -10.29 7.87 15.59
N SER A 141 -9.30 8.27 16.41
CA SER A 141 -9.32 8.07 17.85
C SER A 141 -10.41 8.88 18.55
N ARG A 142 -10.55 10.17 18.19
CA ARG A 142 -11.57 11.08 18.75
C ARG A 142 -13.00 10.59 18.48
N ASN A 143 -13.25 10.10 17.25
CA ASN A 143 -14.58 9.69 16.81
C ASN A 143 -14.86 8.19 16.99
N GLU A 144 -13.88 7.40 17.44
CA GLU A 144 -13.97 5.94 17.52
C GLU A 144 -14.33 5.28 16.19
N SER A 145 -13.86 5.89 15.11
CA SER A 145 -14.20 5.45 13.77
C SER A 145 -13.58 4.08 13.47
N ARG A 146 -14.29 3.29 12.72
CA ARG A 146 -13.74 2.07 12.11
C ARG A 146 -12.99 2.43 10.86
N VAL A 147 -11.89 1.72 10.58
CA VAL A 147 -11.02 2.08 9.46
C VAL A 147 -10.96 0.96 8.44
N LEU A 148 -11.33 1.26 7.21
CA LEU A 148 -11.12 0.39 6.06
C LEU A 148 -10.00 0.95 5.18
N LEU A 149 -8.89 0.25 5.15
CA LEU A 149 -7.75 0.60 4.31
C LEU A 149 -7.86 -0.12 2.96
N LEU A 150 -7.73 0.62 1.87
CA LEU A 150 -7.71 0.06 0.52
C LEU A 150 -6.33 0.29 -0.08
N THR A 151 -5.66 -0.77 -0.49
CA THR A 151 -4.38 -0.66 -1.21
C THR A 151 -4.09 -1.97 -1.94
N ALA A 152 -3.47 -1.88 -3.11
CA ALA A 152 -2.91 -3.06 -3.78
C ALA A 152 -1.52 -3.43 -3.22
N THR A 153 -0.86 -2.48 -2.55
CA THR A 153 0.54 -2.58 -2.12
C THR A 153 0.70 -2.08 -0.68
N PRO A 154 0.33 -2.88 0.32
CA PRO A 154 0.41 -2.47 1.73
C PRO A 154 1.85 -2.18 2.19
N PHE A 155 2.82 -2.67 1.48
CA PHE A 155 4.25 -2.61 1.78
C PHE A 155 5.07 -2.04 0.63
N ASN A 156 6.18 -1.36 0.96
CA ASN A 156 7.11 -0.86 -0.03
C ASN A 156 8.58 -1.14 0.33
N LEU A 157 9.04 -0.71 1.51
CA LEU A 157 10.45 -0.75 1.88
C LEU A 157 10.72 -1.50 3.19
N SER A 158 9.80 -1.45 4.15
CA SER A 158 10.00 -2.02 5.48
C SER A 158 8.67 -2.42 6.14
N PHE A 159 8.74 -3.22 7.19
CA PHE A 159 7.55 -3.54 7.99
C PHE A 159 6.97 -2.34 8.74
N SER A 160 7.75 -1.28 8.93
CA SER A 160 7.24 -0.02 9.46
C SER A 160 6.14 0.59 8.57
N ASP A 161 6.18 0.34 7.26
CA ASP A 161 5.13 0.77 6.32
C ASP A 161 3.77 0.12 6.64
N VAL A 162 3.82 -1.18 6.98
CA VAL A 162 2.63 -1.95 7.37
C VAL A 162 2.19 -1.55 8.78
N LYS A 163 3.14 -1.44 9.71
CA LYS A 163 2.88 -1.00 11.09
C LYS A 163 2.14 0.33 11.10
N ALA A 164 2.63 1.32 10.36
CA ALA A 164 2.03 2.65 10.31
C ALA A 164 0.57 2.62 9.81
N GLN A 165 0.28 1.82 8.78
CA GLN A 165 -1.08 1.67 8.30
C GLN A 165 -1.98 0.97 9.32
N LEU A 166 -1.53 -0.12 9.94
CA LEU A 166 -2.28 -0.85 10.96
C LEU A 166 -2.48 0.00 12.23
N ALA A 167 -1.51 0.83 12.61
CA ALA A 167 -1.56 1.69 13.78
C ALA A 167 -2.64 2.79 13.68
N LEU A 168 -3.20 3.05 12.50
CA LEU A 168 -4.37 3.94 12.38
C LEU A 168 -5.59 3.43 13.18
N TYR A 169 -5.78 2.12 13.29
CA TYR A 169 -6.91 1.53 14.00
C TYR A 169 -6.52 0.50 15.07
N LEU A 170 -5.29 0.03 15.08
CA LEU A 170 -4.74 -0.78 16.17
C LEU A 170 -3.93 0.10 17.10
N ASP A 171 -4.14 -0.06 18.39
CA ASP A 171 -3.26 0.57 19.37
C ASP A 171 -1.97 -0.22 19.49
N GLU A 172 -0.86 0.47 19.77
CA GLU A 172 0.44 -0.17 19.90
C GLU A 172 0.47 -1.25 20.97
N ASP A 173 -0.27 -1.05 22.05
CA ASP A 173 -0.36 -1.96 23.21
C ASP A 173 -1.60 -2.85 23.19
N ALA A 174 -2.42 -2.81 22.11
CA ALA A 174 -3.58 -3.69 21.99
C ALA A 174 -3.14 -5.14 21.83
N ASP A 175 -3.79 -6.04 22.55
CA ASP A 175 -3.56 -7.48 22.41
C ASP A 175 -4.06 -7.99 21.06
N LEU A 176 -3.13 -8.46 20.24
CA LEU A 176 -3.39 -9.00 18.90
C LEU A 176 -3.72 -10.49 18.91
N GLY A 177 -3.53 -11.18 20.05
CA GLY A 177 -3.72 -12.62 20.20
C GLY A 177 -2.64 -13.48 19.55
N ILE A 178 -1.63 -12.86 18.93
CA ILE A 178 -0.48 -13.51 18.30
C ILE A 178 0.81 -12.81 18.72
N ILE A 179 1.89 -13.53 18.78
CA ILE A 179 3.21 -13.03 19.17
C ILE A 179 4.21 -13.15 17.99
N PRO A 180 5.24 -12.30 17.93
CA PRO A 180 6.29 -12.39 16.93
C PRO A 180 7.28 -13.52 17.30
N GLU A 181 6.91 -14.77 16.99
CA GLU A 181 7.63 -15.97 17.43
C GLU A 181 9.05 -16.07 16.87
N GLU A 182 9.24 -15.71 15.59
CA GLU A 182 10.55 -15.83 14.97
C GLU A 182 11.52 -14.77 15.49
N ALA A 183 11.06 -13.55 15.71
CA ALA A 183 11.87 -12.52 16.35
C ALA A 183 12.21 -12.88 17.80
N LEU A 184 11.27 -13.46 18.55
CA LEU A 184 11.54 -13.95 19.91
C LEU A 184 12.62 -15.02 19.94
N LYS A 185 12.65 -15.93 18.97
CA LYS A 185 13.73 -16.96 18.86
C LYS A 185 15.09 -16.36 18.59
N LYS A 186 15.15 -15.31 17.71
CA LYS A 186 16.43 -14.70 17.27
C LYS A 186 16.93 -13.60 18.20
N TYR A 187 16.02 -12.81 18.79
CA TYR A 187 16.32 -11.57 19.49
C TYR A 187 15.73 -11.52 20.90
N ASP A 188 15.71 -12.66 21.59
CA ASP A 188 15.10 -12.79 22.94
C ASP A 188 15.51 -11.68 23.93
N GLN A 189 16.75 -11.17 23.83
CA GLN A 189 17.28 -10.10 24.66
C GLN A 189 16.67 -8.70 24.36
N LYS A 190 16.08 -8.49 23.17
CA LYS A 190 15.42 -7.22 22.82
C LYS A 190 14.00 -7.11 23.40
N PHE A 191 13.45 -8.23 23.86
CA PHE A 191 12.13 -8.28 24.45
C PHE A 191 12.24 -8.26 25.97
N ASP A 192 11.76 -7.20 26.60
CA ASP A 192 11.67 -7.17 28.06
C ASP A 192 10.46 -8.01 28.50
N LYS A 193 10.75 -9.24 28.91
CA LYS A 193 9.72 -10.19 29.37
C LYS A 193 9.08 -9.81 30.71
N ARG A 194 9.59 -8.78 31.41
CA ARG A 194 9.12 -8.37 32.73
C ARG A 194 7.99 -7.36 32.67
N GLU A 195 7.86 -6.60 31.57
CA GLU A 195 6.98 -5.42 31.52
C GLU A 195 5.82 -5.49 30.52
N GLY A 196 5.62 -6.56 29.75
CA GLY A 196 4.58 -6.45 28.75
C GLY A 196 4.02 -7.72 28.12
N ASN A 197 2.82 -7.58 27.63
CA ASN A 197 2.18 -8.52 26.72
C ASN A 197 2.93 -8.53 25.38
N LEU A 198 3.53 -9.65 25.00
CA LEU A 198 4.28 -9.80 23.75
C LEU A 198 3.37 -9.92 22.52
N SER A 199 2.06 -9.98 22.69
CA SER A 199 1.11 -10.03 21.58
C SER A 199 0.61 -8.64 21.17
N THR A 200 1.49 -7.65 21.07
CA THR A 200 1.15 -6.26 20.77
C THR A 200 1.81 -5.80 19.47
N LEU A 201 1.26 -4.76 18.83
CA LEU A 201 1.86 -4.17 17.65
C LEU A 201 3.28 -3.62 17.94
N ARG A 202 3.50 -3.11 19.15
CA ARG A 202 4.83 -2.69 19.64
C ARG A 202 5.83 -3.86 19.67
N ALA A 203 5.41 -5.05 20.05
CA ALA A 203 6.28 -6.22 20.03
C ALA A 203 6.62 -6.64 18.59
N PHE A 204 5.67 -6.53 17.66
CA PHE A 204 5.92 -6.77 16.24
C PHE A 204 6.87 -5.75 15.61
N GLU A 205 6.93 -4.51 16.09
CA GLU A 205 7.87 -3.48 15.60
C GLU A 205 9.34 -3.90 15.75
N ILE A 206 9.64 -4.75 16.73
CA ILE A 206 11.00 -5.30 16.95
C ILE A 206 11.32 -6.39 15.93
N SER A 207 10.31 -7.00 15.31
CA SER A 207 10.49 -8.09 14.37
C SER A 207 10.86 -7.60 12.97
N GLU A 208 12.01 -8.09 12.50
CA GLU A 208 12.43 -7.99 11.09
C GLU A 208 12.13 -9.30 10.33
N GLU A 209 11.37 -10.22 10.95
CA GLU A 209 11.10 -11.54 10.40
C GLU A 209 9.80 -11.54 9.57
N PRO A 210 9.86 -11.94 8.31
CA PRO A 210 8.70 -11.95 7.41
C PRO A 210 7.54 -12.82 7.91
N GLU A 211 7.83 -13.97 8.48
CA GLU A 211 6.82 -14.92 8.95
C GLU A 211 5.96 -14.36 10.09
N ASP A 212 6.52 -13.52 10.96
CA ASP A 212 5.77 -12.87 12.02
C ASP A 212 4.75 -11.89 11.44
N TRP A 213 5.18 -11.05 10.50
CA TRP A 213 4.32 -10.08 9.85
C TRP A 213 3.27 -10.71 8.95
N LYS A 214 3.62 -11.81 8.29
CA LYS A 214 2.67 -12.61 7.51
C LYS A 214 1.51 -13.08 8.38
N ARG A 215 1.79 -13.66 9.54
CA ARG A 215 0.76 -14.10 10.51
C ARG A 215 -0.14 -12.95 10.94
N LEU A 216 0.42 -11.77 11.20
CA LEU A 216 -0.35 -10.59 11.55
C LEU A 216 -1.26 -10.15 10.39
N LEU A 217 -0.74 -10.13 9.18
CA LEU A 217 -1.49 -9.72 8.00
C LEU A 217 -2.60 -10.71 7.61
N GLU A 218 -2.43 -12.02 7.78
CA GLU A 218 -3.49 -13.00 7.56
C GLU A 218 -4.77 -12.65 8.34
N ASP A 219 -4.61 -12.05 9.51
CA ASP A 219 -5.70 -11.64 10.36
C ASP A 219 -6.29 -10.27 9.98
N GLN A 220 -5.48 -9.35 9.46
CA GLN A 220 -5.85 -7.97 9.18
C GLN A 220 -6.19 -7.70 7.71
N LEU A 221 -5.66 -8.48 6.78
CA LEU A 221 -5.77 -8.28 5.33
C LEU A 221 -6.78 -9.24 4.70
N VAL A 222 -7.63 -8.73 3.83
CA VAL A 222 -8.40 -9.51 2.85
C VAL A 222 -7.75 -9.28 1.49
N ARG A 223 -7.29 -10.32 0.84
CA ARG A 223 -6.57 -10.22 -0.43
C ARG A 223 -6.96 -11.34 -1.39
N ARG A 224 -7.23 -10.95 -2.63
CA ARG A 224 -7.49 -11.87 -3.73
C ARG A 224 -6.64 -11.51 -4.92
N THR A 225 -6.32 -12.53 -5.70
CA THR A 225 -5.50 -12.43 -6.89
C THR A 225 -6.33 -12.72 -8.13
N ARG A 226 -5.81 -12.37 -9.30
CA ARG A 226 -6.46 -12.73 -10.56
C ARG A 226 -6.47 -14.23 -10.81
N ALA A 227 -5.38 -14.91 -10.46
CA ALA A 227 -5.32 -16.37 -10.55
C ALA A 227 -6.43 -17.02 -9.72
N TYR A 228 -6.71 -16.49 -8.52
CA TYR A 228 -7.83 -16.94 -7.70
C TYR A 228 -9.18 -16.71 -8.40
N THR A 229 -9.43 -15.51 -8.93
CA THR A 229 -10.71 -15.21 -9.60
C THR A 229 -10.88 -16.00 -10.88
N LYS A 230 -9.81 -16.23 -11.66
CA LYS A 230 -9.82 -17.10 -12.84
C LYS A 230 -10.15 -18.55 -12.49
N ARG A 231 -9.58 -19.10 -11.41
CA ARG A 231 -9.87 -20.48 -10.97
C ARG A 231 -11.32 -20.65 -10.50
N GLN A 232 -11.92 -19.63 -9.91
CA GLN A 232 -13.31 -19.64 -9.46
C GLN A 232 -14.30 -19.41 -10.59
N ALA A 233 -13.88 -18.84 -11.69
CA ALA A 233 -14.72 -18.52 -12.83
C ALA A 233 -15.03 -19.80 -13.65
N PRO A 234 -16.22 -19.93 -14.21
CA PRO A 234 -16.52 -20.99 -15.15
C PRO A 234 -15.62 -20.90 -16.38
N THR A 235 -15.33 -22.04 -16.97
CA THR A 235 -14.51 -22.14 -18.19
C THR A 235 -15.34 -22.64 -19.35
N GLU A 236 -15.00 -22.21 -20.58
CA GLU A 236 -15.54 -22.76 -21.80
C GLU A 236 -14.49 -22.79 -22.92
N MET A 237 -14.74 -23.62 -23.92
CA MET A 237 -13.91 -23.67 -25.12
C MET A 237 -14.20 -22.45 -25.98
N TRP A 238 -13.24 -21.59 -26.11
CA TRP A 238 -13.28 -20.37 -26.88
C TRP A 238 -12.47 -20.53 -28.18
N THR A 239 -13.04 -20.10 -29.30
CA THR A 239 -12.39 -20.22 -30.60
C THR A 239 -12.29 -18.85 -31.27
N ASP A 240 -11.12 -18.50 -31.72
CA ASP A 240 -10.82 -17.34 -32.55
C ASP A 240 -9.97 -17.79 -33.74
N GLY A 241 -10.55 -17.70 -34.91
CA GLY A 241 -9.94 -18.21 -36.12
C GLY A 241 -9.55 -19.70 -36.02
N LEU A 242 -8.24 -19.97 -36.03
CA LEU A 242 -7.69 -21.33 -35.94
C LEU A 242 -7.33 -21.75 -34.52
N VAL A 243 -7.39 -20.85 -33.57
CA VAL A 243 -7.00 -21.11 -32.17
C VAL A 243 -8.24 -21.46 -31.35
N THR A 244 -8.25 -22.66 -30.79
CA THR A 244 -9.27 -23.08 -29.82
C THR A 244 -8.60 -23.36 -28.50
N LYS A 245 -9.00 -22.63 -27.45
CA LYS A 245 -8.46 -22.79 -26.09
C LYS A 245 -9.56 -22.67 -25.05
N GLU A 246 -9.34 -23.30 -23.89
CA GLU A 246 -10.21 -23.14 -22.74
C GLU A 246 -9.95 -21.77 -22.10
N ARG A 247 -11.01 -21.00 -21.84
CA ARG A 247 -10.94 -19.69 -21.20
C ARG A 247 -11.91 -19.56 -20.04
N SER A 248 -11.43 -18.95 -18.97
CA SER A 248 -12.27 -18.55 -17.85
C SER A 248 -13.04 -17.28 -18.20
N TYR A 249 -14.30 -17.19 -17.78
CA TYR A 249 -15.14 -16.01 -18.01
C TYR A 249 -15.94 -15.62 -16.77
N LEU A 250 -16.34 -14.36 -16.70
CA LEU A 250 -17.30 -13.84 -15.73
C LEU A 250 -18.62 -13.54 -16.46
N GLU A 251 -19.75 -13.88 -15.83
CA GLU A 251 -21.06 -13.46 -16.32
C GLU A 251 -21.35 -12.04 -15.83
N LEU A 252 -21.39 -11.10 -16.76
CA LEU A 252 -21.80 -9.72 -16.53
C LEU A 252 -23.22 -9.50 -17.06
N SER A 253 -23.88 -8.45 -16.60
CA SER A 253 -25.18 -8.04 -17.18
C SER A 253 -25.11 -7.73 -18.69
N THR A 254 -23.92 -7.40 -19.18
CA THR A 254 -23.63 -7.10 -20.59
C THR A 254 -23.21 -8.32 -21.40
N GLY A 255 -23.07 -9.50 -20.80
CA GLY A 255 -22.62 -10.72 -21.43
C GLY A 255 -21.40 -11.35 -20.76
N LYS A 256 -20.78 -12.31 -21.42
CA LYS A 256 -19.59 -12.99 -20.91
C LYS A 256 -18.35 -12.12 -21.07
N PHE A 257 -17.62 -11.92 -20.00
CA PHE A 257 -16.30 -11.30 -19.98
C PHE A 257 -15.22 -12.38 -19.86
N TYR A 258 -14.34 -12.48 -20.86
CA TYR A 258 -13.19 -13.37 -20.84
C TYR A 258 -11.96 -12.64 -20.36
N TYR A 259 -11.25 -13.21 -19.39
CA TYR A 259 -9.99 -12.63 -18.94
C TYR A 259 -8.99 -12.54 -20.11
N PRO A 260 -8.40 -11.37 -20.39
CA PRO A 260 -7.41 -11.24 -21.44
C PRO A 260 -6.12 -11.97 -21.09
N ASP A 261 -5.40 -12.39 -22.12
CA ASP A 261 -4.04 -12.90 -21.97
C ASP A 261 -3.05 -11.74 -22.05
N TRP A 262 -2.00 -11.76 -21.25
CA TRP A 262 -0.92 -10.78 -21.35
C TRP A 262 0.11 -11.22 -22.38
N VAL A 263 0.46 -10.28 -23.25
CA VAL A 263 1.55 -10.41 -24.21
C VAL A 263 2.58 -9.37 -23.85
N SER A 264 3.71 -9.77 -23.27
CA SER A 264 4.81 -8.87 -22.93
C SER A 264 5.88 -8.93 -24.01
N GLU A 265 6.30 -7.78 -24.50
CA GLU A 265 7.34 -7.69 -25.52
C GLU A 265 8.33 -6.57 -25.20
N PRO A 266 9.64 -6.82 -25.23
CA PRO A 266 10.62 -5.75 -25.18
C PRO A 266 10.63 -5.00 -26.50
N LEU A 267 10.61 -3.68 -26.44
CA LEU A 267 10.82 -2.81 -27.59
C LEU A 267 12.26 -2.28 -27.53
N ASN A 268 13.16 -2.98 -28.21
CA ASN A 268 14.56 -2.59 -28.26
C ASN A 268 14.79 -1.53 -29.35
N HIS A 269 15.66 -0.59 -29.08
CA HIS A 269 16.17 0.38 -30.05
C HIS A 269 17.70 0.46 -29.94
N GLU A 270 18.35 0.86 -31.04
CA GLU A 270 19.77 1.09 -31.09
C GLU A 270 20.02 2.55 -31.47
N PHE A 271 21.02 3.17 -30.86
CA PHE A 271 21.42 4.53 -31.22
C PHE A 271 22.08 4.58 -32.61
N LYS A 272 21.51 5.36 -33.48
CA LYS A 272 22.11 5.67 -34.77
C LYS A 272 23.27 6.67 -34.60
N GLU A 273 24.08 6.85 -35.65
CA GLU A 273 25.23 7.77 -35.60
C GLU A 273 24.83 9.21 -35.28
N ASP A 274 23.66 9.64 -35.76
CA ASP A 274 23.08 10.97 -35.59
C ASP A 274 22.11 11.08 -34.43
N ASP A 275 21.98 10.03 -33.60
CA ASP A 275 21.09 10.04 -32.48
C ASP A 275 21.57 11.02 -31.39
N PRO A 276 20.73 11.97 -30.97
CA PRO A 276 21.09 12.97 -29.95
C PRO A 276 21.31 12.35 -28.56
N ALA A 277 20.81 11.15 -28.33
CA ALA A 277 20.96 10.42 -27.05
C ALA A 277 22.20 9.53 -26.98
N ARG A 278 23.04 9.47 -28.03
CA ARG A 278 24.23 8.60 -28.08
C ARG A 278 25.23 8.82 -26.94
N PHE A 279 25.25 10.03 -26.34
CA PHE A 279 26.07 10.33 -25.17
C PHE A 279 25.72 9.43 -23.93
N MET A 280 24.56 8.79 -23.95
CA MET A 280 24.15 7.87 -22.87
C MET A 280 25.04 6.62 -22.81
N GLU A 281 25.70 6.24 -23.90
CA GLU A 281 26.69 5.16 -23.97
C GLU A 281 28.10 5.63 -23.61
N ASP A 282 28.34 6.93 -23.51
CA ASP A 282 29.66 7.48 -23.28
C ASP A 282 30.14 7.29 -21.85
N VAL A 283 31.26 6.59 -21.69
CA VAL A 283 31.93 6.35 -20.39
C VAL A 283 32.29 7.68 -19.71
N GLN A 284 32.68 8.71 -20.47
CA GLN A 284 33.02 10.00 -19.93
C GLN A 284 31.83 10.69 -19.28
N THR A 285 30.63 10.57 -19.84
CA THR A 285 29.40 11.10 -19.23
C THR A 285 29.13 10.46 -17.87
N LEU A 286 29.33 9.16 -17.74
CA LEU A 286 29.15 8.45 -16.47
C LEU A 286 30.21 8.83 -15.44
N ASP A 287 31.44 9.08 -15.87
CA ASP A 287 32.52 9.48 -14.98
C ASP A 287 32.35 10.93 -14.53
N ASP A 288 31.92 11.82 -15.40
CA ASP A 288 31.58 13.20 -15.03
C ASP A 288 30.46 13.26 -13.99
N LEU A 289 29.40 12.45 -14.16
CA LEU A 289 28.33 12.33 -13.17
C LEU A 289 28.84 11.85 -11.80
N LYS A 290 29.73 10.85 -11.77
CA LYS A 290 30.33 10.37 -10.51
C LYS A 290 31.16 11.46 -9.81
N ASN A 291 31.78 12.36 -10.58
CA ASN A 291 32.65 13.41 -10.07
C ASN A 291 31.88 14.64 -9.57
N LEU A 292 30.56 14.76 -9.81
CA LEU A 292 29.73 15.81 -9.23
C LEU A 292 29.77 15.74 -7.70
N ARG A 293 30.06 16.87 -7.06
CA ARG A 293 30.13 17.00 -5.59
C ARG A 293 28.78 17.23 -4.97
N LEU A 294 27.86 17.85 -5.69
CA LEU A 294 26.48 18.17 -5.33
C LEU A 294 26.36 18.90 -3.99
N PRO A 295 27.10 20.02 -3.79
CA PRO A 295 27.24 20.67 -2.48
C PRO A 295 25.91 21.22 -1.94
N ARG A 296 24.97 21.61 -2.80
CA ARG A 296 23.63 22.08 -2.39
C ARG A 296 22.86 21.04 -1.56
N TYR A 297 23.07 19.77 -1.82
CA TYR A 297 22.40 18.67 -1.12
C TYR A 297 23.13 18.25 0.17
N ASN A 298 24.29 18.87 0.46
CA ASN A 298 25.05 18.69 1.70
C ASN A 298 25.63 19.99 2.21
N TYR A 299 24.92 21.11 2.04
CA TYR A 299 25.41 22.44 2.35
C TYR A 299 25.84 22.62 3.81
N ALA A 300 25.20 21.94 4.77
CA ALA A 300 25.57 22.01 6.15
C ALA A 300 27.00 21.48 6.48
N ALA A 301 27.59 20.66 5.59
CA ALA A 301 29.00 20.25 5.71
C ALA A 301 29.99 21.37 5.39
N TYR A 302 29.52 22.42 4.76
CA TYR A 302 30.32 23.60 4.37
C TYR A 302 30.17 24.75 5.36
N SER A 303 29.45 24.59 6.46
CA SER A 303 29.28 25.62 7.49
C SER A 303 30.62 25.94 8.17
N ASN A 304 30.89 27.23 8.36
CA ASN A 304 32.09 27.72 9.01
C ASN A 304 31.85 27.78 10.54
N PRO A 305 32.59 27.01 11.35
CA PRO A 305 32.41 27.03 12.82
C PRO A 305 32.66 28.40 13.46
N ASP A 306 33.50 29.22 12.85
CA ASP A 306 33.91 30.53 13.36
C ASP A 306 33.00 31.68 12.88
N ALA A 307 31.97 31.38 12.06
CA ALA A 307 31.06 32.40 11.58
C ALA A 307 30.03 32.81 12.65
N HIS A 308 29.54 34.03 12.49
CA HIS A 308 28.41 34.49 13.30
C HIS A 308 27.09 33.96 12.77
N TYR A 309 26.40 33.14 13.56
CA TYR A 309 25.11 32.56 13.20
C TYR A 309 23.96 33.32 13.85
N SER A 310 22.95 33.69 13.08
CA SER A 310 21.65 34.00 13.67
C SER A 310 21.04 32.77 14.33
N PRO A 311 20.14 32.94 15.31
CA PRO A 311 19.41 31.78 15.87
C PRO A 311 18.70 30.92 14.80
N GLU A 312 18.18 31.59 13.75
CA GLU A 312 17.49 30.95 12.63
C GLU A 312 18.46 30.15 11.74
N ASP A 313 19.60 30.75 11.36
CA ASP A 313 20.64 30.07 10.58
C ASP A 313 21.14 28.81 11.31
N ARG A 314 21.38 28.95 12.61
CA ARG A 314 21.84 27.84 13.45
C ARG A 314 20.83 26.70 13.46
N ALA A 315 19.54 26.98 13.67
CA ALA A 315 18.48 25.98 13.70
C ALA A 315 18.36 25.24 12.35
N ILE A 316 18.47 25.97 11.23
CA ILE A 316 18.41 25.38 9.88
C ILE A 316 19.61 24.46 9.63
N ILE A 317 20.82 24.91 9.98
CA ILE A 317 22.07 24.13 9.78
C ILE A 317 22.06 22.86 10.68
N GLU A 318 21.64 22.98 11.93
CA GLU A 318 21.55 21.84 12.85
C GLU A 318 20.50 20.83 12.39
N ALA A 319 19.32 21.28 11.99
CA ALA A 319 18.29 20.42 11.42
C ALA A 319 18.81 19.71 10.15
N ALA A 320 19.51 20.43 9.29
CA ALA A 320 20.14 19.89 8.12
C ALA A 320 21.26 18.88 8.43
N ARG A 321 21.97 18.97 9.54
CA ARG A 321 22.94 17.95 10.00
C ARG A 321 22.28 16.72 10.59
N ALA A 322 21.17 16.89 11.31
CA ALA A 322 20.47 15.80 11.99
C ALA A 322 19.75 14.84 11.03
N GLY A 323 19.28 15.32 9.87
CA GLY A 323 18.48 14.55 8.91
C GLY A 323 19.26 13.74 7.87
N ARG A 324 20.57 13.45 8.05
CA ARG A 324 21.39 13.02 6.91
C ARG A 324 21.88 11.59 6.90
N GLY A 325 21.18 10.80 6.10
CA GLY A 325 21.73 9.71 5.32
C GLY A 325 22.44 10.21 4.03
N ASN A 326 22.76 9.30 3.11
CA ASN A 326 23.55 9.56 1.89
C ASN A 326 22.76 10.30 0.79
N VAL A 327 22.39 11.59 1.00
CA VAL A 327 21.58 12.40 0.07
C VAL A 327 22.23 12.51 -1.32
N ARG A 328 23.57 12.68 -1.39
CA ARG A 328 24.31 12.71 -2.65
C ARG A 328 24.07 11.44 -3.50
N GLY A 329 24.03 10.27 -2.84
CA GLY A 329 23.77 9.01 -3.52
C GLY A 329 22.37 8.93 -4.12
N PHE A 330 21.36 9.51 -3.46
CA PHE A 330 20.00 9.58 -4.00
C PHE A 330 19.91 10.49 -5.22
N VAL A 331 20.49 11.70 -5.15
CA VAL A 331 20.49 12.65 -6.27
C VAL A 331 21.20 12.08 -7.49
N LEU A 332 22.37 11.47 -7.31
CA LEU A 332 23.07 10.77 -8.40
C LEU A 332 22.21 9.64 -8.97
N SER A 333 21.55 8.88 -8.10
CA SER A 333 20.63 7.83 -8.54
C SER A 333 19.47 8.37 -9.38
N GLY A 334 18.91 9.53 -9.01
CA GLY A 334 17.88 10.24 -9.78
C GLY A 334 18.40 10.69 -11.14
N LEU A 335 19.60 11.30 -11.22
CA LEU A 335 20.22 11.68 -12.49
C LEU A 335 20.46 10.49 -13.42
N TYR A 336 20.95 9.35 -12.88
CA TYR A 336 21.10 8.12 -13.67
C TYR A 336 19.77 7.58 -14.20
N LYS A 337 18.70 7.70 -13.43
CA LYS A 337 17.37 7.31 -13.91
C LYS A 337 16.86 8.20 -15.03
N ARG A 338 16.99 9.52 -14.87
CA ARG A 338 16.60 10.46 -15.93
C ARG A 338 17.38 10.20 -17.21
N LEU A 339 18.67 9.88 -17.06
CA LEU A 339 19.51 9.44 -18.18
C LEU A 339 18.92 8.20 -18.87
N SER A 340 18.45 7.20 -18.12
CA SER A 340 17.86 5.98 -18.68
C SER A 340 16.44 6.20 -19.24
N SER A 341 15.70 7.18 -18.74
CA SER A 341 14.35 7.51 -19.21
C SER A 341 14.40 8.22 -20.56
N SER A 342 15.01 9.39 -20.60
CA SER A 342 15.12 10.22 -21.79
C SER A 342 16.35 11.11 -21.72
N GLY A 343 17.15 11.13 -22.77
CA GLY A 343 18.27 12.05 -22.89
C GLY A 343 17.84 13.51 -22.81
N TYR A 344 16.69 13.86 -23.38
CA TYR A 344 16.10 15.19 -23.27
C TYR A 344 15.85 15.59 -21.81
N SER A 345 15.13 14.77 -21.06
CA SER A 345 14.83 15.03 -19.64
C SER A 345 16.10 15.10 -18.78
N PHE A 346 17.11 14.33 -19.13
CA PHE A 346 18.41 14.40 -18.47
C PHE A 346 19.11 15.74 -18.71
N ILE A 347 19.12 16.21 -19.97
CA ILE A 347 19.67 17.54 -20.35
C ILE A 347 18.92 18.64 -19.58
N GLN A 348 17.59 18.58 -19.49
CA GLN A 348 16.80 19.54 -18.73
C GLN A 348 17.19 19.54 -17.24
N SER A 349 17.39 18.36 -16.67
CA SER A 349 17.83 18.25 -15.27
C SER A 349 19.22 18.86 -15.03
N LEU A 350 20.16 18.64 -15.94
CA LEU A 350 21.48 19.28 -15.87
C LEU A 350 21.38 20.81 -15.99
N ASN A 351 20.53 21.32 -16.89
CA ASN A 351 20.29 22.76 -17.03
C ASN A 351 19.69 23.35 -15.73
N ARG A 352 18.73 22.68 -15.09
CA ARG A 352 18.20 23.12 -13.80
C ARG A 352 19.28 23.14 -12.72
N GLN A 353 20.13 22.10 -12.64
CA GLN A 353 21.26 22.07 -11.70
C GLN A 353 22.22 23.25 -11.93
N LEU A 354 22.53 23.54 -13.18
CA LEU A 354 23.41 24.65 -13.55
C LEU A 354 22.82 26.01 -13.15
N LYS A 355 21.55 26.26 -13.44
CA LYS A 355 20.84 27.49 -13.04
C LYS A 355 20.85 27.68 -11.53
N ARG A 356 20.54 26.62 -10.77
CA ARG A 356 20.53 26.64 -9.30
C ARG A 356 21.93 26.88 -8.72
N ASN A 357 22.96 26.26 -9.28
CA ASN A 357 24.34 26.53 -8.87
C ASN A 357 24.71 27.99 -9.12
N ALA A 358 24.33 28.55 -10.28
CA ALA A 358 24.59 29.95 -10.61
C ALA A 358 23.91 30.92 -9.62
N LEU A 359 22.66 30.67 -9.24
CA LEU A 359 21.94 31.47 -8.24
C LEU A 359 22.60 31.40 -6.86
N TRP A 360 23.08 30.24 -6.44
CA TRP A 360 23.79 30.09 -5.17
C TRP A 360 25.15 30.82 -5.20
N ILE A 361 25.90 30.68 -6.30
CA ILE A 361 27.19 31.41 -6.47
C ILE A 361 26.93 32.92 -6.44
N TYR A 362 25.88 33.40 -7.13
CA TYR A 362 25.50 34.82 -7.11
C TYR A 362 25.17 35.30 -5.68
N ALA A 363 24.39 34.52 -4.94
CA ALA A 363 24.04 34.83 -3.53
C ALA A 363 25.30 34.89 -2.64
N ILE A 364 26.25 33.96 -2.81
CA ILE A 364 27.50 33.93 -2.05
C ILE A 364 28.36 35.13 -2.41
N ASP A 365 28.55 35.40 -3.69
CA ASP A 365 29.41 36.50 -4.19
C ASP A 365 28.87 37.89 -3.78
N ASN A 366 27.56 38.03 -3.61
CA ASN A 366 26.88 39.25 -3.17
C ASN A 366 26.47 39.25 -1.69
N GLN A 367 26.92 38.28 -0.89
CA GLN A 367 26.62 38.16 0.55
C GLN A 367 25.13 38.15 0.87
N ARG A 368 24.32 37.59 -0.04
CA ARG A 368 22.86 37.40 0.10
C ARG A 368 22.54 36.05 0.71
N SER A 369 21.31 35.90 1.20
CA SER A 369 20.83 34.63 1.75
C SER A 369 20.65 33.58 0.65
N ILE A 370 20.96 32.35 0.98
CA ILE A 370 20.85 31.19 0.09
C ILE A 370 19.51 30.49 0.37
N PRO A 371 18.70 30.19 -0.65
CA PRO A 371 17.49 29.41 -0.47
C PRO A 371 17.85 27.96 -0.15
N THR A 372 17.42 27.47 1.01
CA THR A 372 17.56 26.06 1.39
C THR A 372 16.18 25.45 1.45
N GLY A 373 15.93 24.39 0.69
CA GLY A 373 14.68 23.68 0.75
C GLY A 373 14.48 22.97 2.10
N SER A 374 13.26 22.89 2.56
CA SER A 374 12.89 22.02 3.69
C SER A 374 12.80 20.58 3.16
N PHE A 375 13.93 19.89 3.07
CA PHE A 375 13.91 18.46 2.77
C PHE A 375 13.45 17.71 4.03
N SER A 376 12.18 17.28 4.06
CA SER A 376 11.75 16.21 4.95
C SER A 376 12.26 14.87 4.40
N ASP A 377 12.40 13.85 5.27
CA ASP A 377 12.77 12.49 4.83
C ASP A 377 11.79 11.94 3.78
N GLU A 378 10.54 12.43 3.76
CA GLU A 378 9.51 12.09 2.77
C GLU A 378 9.73 12.75 1.43
N GLN A 379 10.14 14.02 1.43
CA GLN A 379 10.55 14.71 0.21
C GLN A 379 11.86 14.13 -0.35
N MET A 380 12.69 13.50 0.50
CA MET A 380 13.89 12.79 0.02
C MET A 380 13.58 11.45 -0.65
N MET A 381 12.47 10.79 -0.32
CA MET A 381 11.97 9.63 -1.06
C MET A 381 11.24 10.02 -2.34
N GLY A 382 10.66 11.23 -2.40
CA GLY A 382 10.04 11.85 -3.56
C GLY A 382 10.91 12.95 -4.21
N LEU A 383 12.24 12.88 -4.13
CA LEU A 383 13.17 13.88 -4.69
C LEU A 383 12.99 14.16 -6.18
N GLU A 384 12.23 13.29 -6.84
CA GLU A 384 11.89 13.44 -8.26
C GLU A 384 10.87 14.56 -8.47
N ASP A 385 9.90 14.72 -7.54
CA ASP A 385 8.84 15.73 -7.61
C ASP A 385 9.17 17.01 -6.81
N ALA A 386 9.93 16.91 -5.73
CA ALA A 386 10.28 18.05 -4.87
C ALA A 386 11.28 19.02 -5.54
N ASP A 387 12.19 18.50 -6.38
CA ASP A 387 13.09 19.34 -7.17
C ASP A 387 12.34 20.15 -8.24
N GLU A 388 11.15 19.72 -8.62
CA GLU A 388 10.32 20.41 -9.63
C GLU A 388 9.40 21.45 -9.00
N ALA A 389 8.85 21.22 -7.82
CA ALA A 389 7.88 22.10 -7.17
C ALA A 389 8.48 23.41 -6.63
N ASP A 390 9.79 23.39 -6.25
CA ASP A 390 10.39 24.57 -5.60
C ASP A 390 10.79 25.70 -6.56
N PHE A 391 10.77 25.49 -7.91
CA PHE A 391 11.35 26.45 -8.85
C PHE A 391 10.64 26.59 -10.21
N GLU A 392 9.33 26.38 -10.30
CA GLU A 392 8.55 26.66 -11.53
C GLU A 392 8.72 28.10 -12.06
N ALA A 393 9.08 29.04 -11.17
CA ALA A 393 9.33 30.45 -11.53
C ALA A 393 10.60 30.67 -12.38
N VAL A 394 11.46 29.65 -12.58
CA VAL A 394 12.77 29.81 -13.24
C VAL A 394 12.86 29.08 -14.59
N ASP A 395 11.82 28.37 -14.98
CA ASP A 395 11.85 27.43 -16.13
C ASP A 395 11.85 28.06 -17.53
N GLY A 396 11.66 29.36 -17.67
CA GLY A 396 11.53 30.02 -18.99
C GLY A 396 12.81 30.40 -19.71
N LEU A 397 14.01 30.21 -19.13
CA LEU A 397 15.27 30.81 -19.68
C LEU A 397 16.25 29.77 -20.26
N GLN A 398 16.75 30.01 -21.45
CA GLN A 398 17.78 29.16 -22.07
C GLN A 398 19.17 29.41 -21.43
N VAL A 399 20.06 28.40 -21.45
CA VAL A 399 21.41 28.42 -20.82
C VAL A 399 22.31 29.55 -21.32
N GLN A 400 22.07 30.07 -22.53
CA GLN A 400 22.85 31.17 -23.12
C GLN A 400 22.63 32.51 -22.42
N ASP A 401 21.53 32.68 -21.65
CA ASP A 401 21.15 33.97 -21.06
C ASP A 401 21.57 34.11 -19.57
N LEU A 402 22.28 33.15 -19.00
CA LEU A 402 22.60 33.10 -17.56
C LEU A 402 23.55 34.21 -17.10
N SER A 403 24.31 34.82 -18.00
CA SER A 403 25.34 35.82 -17.63
C SER A 403 24.82 37.26 -17.45
N GLY A 404 23.60 37.54 -17.96
CA GLY A 404 23.04 38.90 -17.97
C GLY A 404 21.95 39.19 -16.95
N ASN A 405 21.37 38.17 -16.28
CA ASN A 405 20.11 38.35 -15.56
C ASN A 405 20.01 37.65 -14.20
N LEU A 406 21.15 37.25 -13.56
CA LEU A 406 21.14 36.51 -12.27
C LEU A 406 20.53 37.33 -11.13
N GLU A 407 20.69 38.66 -11.16
CA GLU A 407 20.07 39.52 -10.13
C GLU A 407 18.57 39.52 -10.25
N GLN A 408 18.02 39.67 -11.43
CA GLN A 408 16.56 39.61 -11.65
C GLN A 408 15.99 38.22 -11.34
N MET A 409 16.69 37.15 -11.69
CA MET A 409 16.31 35.78 -11.33
C MET A 409 16.30 35.57 -9.81
N TYR A 410 17.31 36.10 -9.10
CA TYR A 410 17.36 36.01 -7.66
C TYR A 410 16.22 36.80 -6.98
N GLU A 411 15.97 38.05 -7.45
CA GLU A 411 14.85 38.84 -6.94
C GLU A 411 13.48 38.22 -7.22
N SER A 412 13.29 37.67 -8.43
CA SER A 412 12.07 36.92 -8.76
C SER A 412 11.90 35.70 -7.84
N LEU A 413 12.98 34.97 -7.58
CA LEU A 413 12.95 33.85 -6.64
C LEU A 413 12.58 34.27 -5.22
N VAL A 414 13.12 35.38 -4.74
CA VAL A 414 12.77 35.92 -3.41
C VAL A 414 11.30 36.30 -3.32
N GLN A 415 10.70 36.86 -4.41
CA GLN A 415 9.30 37.27 -4.44
C GLN A 415 8.33 36.09 -4.60
N SER A 416 8.71 35.06 -5.33
CA SER A 416 7.85 33.91 -5.67
C SER A 416 8.11 32.66 -4.80
N ALA A 417 9.13 32.71 -3.93
CA ALA A 417 9.47 31.56 -3.10
C ALA A 417 8.31 31.11 -2.21
N PRO A 418 8.01 29.81 -2.16
CA PRO A 418 6.98 29.28 -1.26
C PRO A 418 7.24 29.70 0.20
N ALA A 419 6.18 29.91 0.99
CA ALA A 419 6.30 30.29 2.40
C ALA A 419 7.13 29.32 3.26
N GLN A 420 7.34 28.12 2.76
CA GLN A 420 8.15 27.06 3.41
C GLN A 420 9.66 27.17 3.09
N THR A 421 10.05 27.98 2.14
CA THR A 421 11.48 28.14 1.74
C THR A 421 12.25 28.75 2.89
N LYS A 422 13.28 28.05 3.36
CA LYS A 422 14.18 28.55 4.41
C LYS A 422 15.37 29.26 3.78
N TRP A 423 15.73 30.38 4.34
CA TRP A 423 16.84 31.21 3.86
C TRP A 423 17.97 31.22 4.88
N VAL A 424 19.20 30.94 4.45
CA VAL A 424 20.40 30.91 5.29
C VAL A 424 21.38 31.96 4.77
N SER A 425 21.97 32.74 5.67
CA SER A 425 23.00 33.71 5.29
C SER A 425 24.19 33.02 4.62
N SER A 426 24.61 33.52 3.43
CA SER A 426 25.78 32.97 2.73
C SER A 426 27.08 33.12 3.52
N THR A 427 27.15 34.09 4.44
CA THR A 427 28.34 34.38 5.25
C THR A 427 28.67 33.29 6.28
N VAL A 428 27.72 32.40 6.56
CA VAL A 428 27.95 31.28 7.51
C VAL A 428 28.67 30.09 6.85
N PHE A 429 28.96 30.15 5.55
CA PHE A 429 29.63 29.06 4.85
C PHE A 429 31.10 29.38 4.54
N THR A 430 31.89 28.34 4.39
CA THR A 430 33.28 28.43 3.93
C THR A 430 33.34 28.70 2.41
N SER A 431 34.45 29.29 1.91
CA SER A 431 34.68 29.47 0.48
C SER A 431 34.60 28.19 -0.34
N ARG A 432 34.86 27.05 0.29
CA ARG A 432 34.77 25.73 -0.34
C ARG A 432 33.39 25.43 -0.94
N LEU A 433 32.31 25.97 -0.35
CA LEU A 433 30.96 25.81 -0.91
C LEU A 433 30.90 26.41 -2.32
N ARG A 434 31.39 27.63 -2.46
CA ARG A 434 31.44 28.33 -3.77
C ARG A 434 32.29 27.56 -4.78
N ASP A 435 33.48 27.12 -4.34
CA ASP A 435 34.44 26.43 -5.22
C ASP A 435 33.86 25.10 -5.73
N ASP A 436 33.16 24.34 -4.86
CA ASP A 436 32.52 23.07 -5.23
C ASP A 436 31.30 23.29 -6.13
N LEU A 437 30.52 24.36 -5.94
CA LEU A 437 29.44 24.77 -6.86
C LEU A 437 29.99 25.16 -8.26
N GLN A 438 31.09 25.88 -8.28
CA GLN A 438 31.76 26.26 -9.55
C GLN A 438 32.31 25.02 -10.25
N HIS A 439 32.93 24.09 -9.54
CA HIS A 439 33.43 22.83 -10.09
C HIS A 439 32.31 22.04 -10.77
N ASP A 440 31.19 21.83 -10.06
CA ASP A 440 30.05 21.11 -10.64
C ASP A 440 29.46 21.85 -11.85
N SER A 441 29.42 23.18 -11.79
CA SER A 441 28.93 23.97 -12.93
C SER A 441 29.81 23.83 -14.18
N GLU A 442 31.13 23.77 -14.03
CA GLU A 442 32.03 23.54 -15.14
C GLU A 442 31.92 22.13 -15.72
N LEU A 443 31.77 21.10 -14.88
CA LEU A 443 31.50 19.74 -15.35
C LEU A 443 30.19 19.65 -16.11
N ILE A 444 29.10 20.23 -15.59
CA ILE A 444 27.79 20.21 -16.23
C ILE A 444 27.87 20.95 -17.57
N LYS A 445 28.53 22.16 -17.65
CA LYS A 445 28.73 22.88 -18.90
C LYS A 445 29.53 22.05 -19.91
N ALA A 446 30.53 21.31 -19.45
CA ALA A 446 31.34 20.45 -20.34
C ALA A 446 30.47 19.30 -20.90
N MET A 447 29.65 18.66 -20.08
CA MET A 447 28.69 17.65 -20.55
C MET A 447 27.71 18.23 -21.57
N LEU A 448 27.04 19.35 -21.26
CA LEU A 448 26.05 19.98 -22.15
C LEU A 448 26.65 20.38 -23.49
N ARG A 449 27.91 20.87 -23.51
CA ARG A 449 28.61 21.18 -24.78
C ARG A 449 28.87 19.93 -25.62
N ARG A 450 29.20 18.79 -24.99
CA ARG A 450 29.40 17.51 -25.72
C ARG A 450 28.09 16.97 -26.29
N PHE A 451 26.97 17.12 -25.56
CA PHE A 451 25.69 16.61 -26.01
C PHE A 451 25.12 17.35 -27.21
N GLY A 452 25.53 18.60 -27.41
CA GLY A 452 25.06 19.41 -28.53
C GLY A 452 23.59 19.82 -28.43
N THR A 453 22.96 20.07 -29.57
CA THR A 453 21.56 20.48 -29.69
C THR A 453 20.69 19.25 -29.85
N TRP A 454 19.66 19.11 -29.01
CA TRP A 454 18.72 18.03 -29.09
C TRP A 454 17.80 18.12 -30.31
N GLN A 455 17.69 17.05 -31.08
CA GLN A 455 16.84 16.94 -32.28
C GLN A 455 15.88 15.77 -32.12
N VAL A 456 14.57 16.07 -32.14
CA VAL A 456 13.51 15.09 -32.01
C VAL A 456 13.47 14.11 -33.19
N GLU A 457 13.82 14.63 -34.37
CA GLU A 457 13.75 13.92 -35.64
C GLU A 457 14.76 12.77 -35.78
N THR A 458 15.76 12.74 -34.92
CA THR A 458 16.81 11.71 -34.93
C THR A 458 16.81 10.84 -33.64
N ASP A 459 15.92 11.10 -32.68
CA ASP A 459 15.79 10.30 -31.47
C ASP A 459 15.27 8.89 -31.78
N SER A 460 16.14 7.89 -31.74
CA SER A 460 15.82 6.51 -32.05
C SER A 460 14.81 5.88 -31.11
N LYS A 461 14.82 6.25 -29.83
CA LYS A 461 13.85 5.76 -28.83
C LYS A 461 12.44 6.25 -29.13
N LEU A 462 12.31 7.52 -29.48
CA LEU A 462 11.02 8.10 -29.86
C LEU A 462 10.53 7.53 -31.20
N HIS A 463 11.42 7.30 -32.14
CA HIS A 463 11.08 6.64 -33.41
C HIS A 463 10.61 5.21 -33.22
N ALA A 464 11.23 4.43 -32.35
CA ALA A 464 10.79 3.09 -32.01
C ALA A 464 9.35 3.10 -31.44
N LEU A 465 9.04 4.07 -30.59
CA LEU A 465 7.67 4.25 -30.08
C LEU A 465 6.68 4.64 -31.19
N ARG A 466 7.06 5.60 -32.04
CA ARG A 466 6.25 6.00 -33.20
C ARG A 466 5.95 4.80 -34.11
N ASP A 467 6.97 4.02 -34.44
CA ASP A 467 6.83 2.86 -35.35
C ASP A 467 5.94 1.78 -34.74
N LEU A 468 6.03 1.55 -33.44
CA LEU A 468 5.09 0.69 -32.71
C LEU A 468 3.64 1.18 -32.88
N ILE A 469 3.42 2.49 -32.67
CA ILE A 469 2.08 3.10 -32.73
C ILE A 469 1.52 3.10 -34.15
N GLU A 470 2.34 3.44 -35.16
CA GLU A 470 1.86 3.65 -36.53
C GLU A 470 1.87 2.37 -37.40
N GLN A 471 2.73 1.39 -37.08
CA GLN A 471 2.87 0.19 -37.91
C GLN A 471 2.20 -1.02 -37.25
N LYS A 472 2.44 -1.26 -35.95
CA LYS A 472 1.91 -2.44 -35.28
C LYS A 472 0.51 -2.19 -34.68
N HIS A 473 0.27 -0.98 -34.18
CA HIS A 473 -0.97 -0.59 -33.50
C HIS A 473 -1.66 0.62 -34.16
N ALA A 474 -1.69 0.64 -35.51
CA ALA A 474 -2.20 1.77 -36.29
C ALA A 474 -3.65 2.17 -35.97
N ASN A 475 -4.48 1.21 -35.58
CA ASN A 475 -5.89 1.40 -35.25
C ASN A 475 -6.20 1.31 -33.76
N ASP A 476 -5.21 1.05 -32.92
CA ASP A 476 -5.38 0.82 -31.51
C ASP A 476 -5.14 2.09 -30.69
N LYS A 477 -5.77 2.16 -29.51
CA LYS A 477 -5.43 3.15 -28.51
C LYS A 477 -4.20 2.70 -27.74
N VAL A 478 -3.23 3.59 -27.59
CA VAL A 478 -1.96 3.30 -26.95
C VAL A 478 -1.77 4.16 -25.70
N LEU A 479 -1.59 3.51 -24.57
CA LEU A 479 -1.28 4.16 -23.28
C LEU A 479 0.22 4.07 -23.02
N VAL A 480 0.90 5.22 -22.95
CA VAL A 480 2.34 5.29 -22.71
C VAL A 480 2.59 5.81 -21.30
N PHE A 481 3.35 5.08 -20.50
CA PHE A 481 3.75 5.50 -19.16
C PHE A 481 5.24 5.87 -19.09
N THR A 482 5.52 6.92 -18.34
CA THR A 482 6.87 7.34 -17.95
C THR A 482 6.88 7.83 -16.50
N GLU A 483 8.03 7.77 -15.82
CA GLU A 483 8.17 8.29 -14.45
C GLU A 483 8.27 9.82 -14.38
N TYR A 484 8.67 10.49 -15.47
CA TYR A 484 9.02 11.93 -15.47
C TYR A 484 8.05 12.77 -16.29
N LYS A 485 7.60 13.90 -15.70
CA LYS A 485 6.73 14.86 -16.41
C LYS A 485 7.39 15.42 -17.67
N ASP A 486 8.69 15.78 -17.60
CA ASP A 486 9.42 16.30 -18.76
C ASP A 486 9.46 15.29 -19.89
N THR A 487 9.65 14.00 -19.56
CA THR A 487 9.60 12.92 -20.54
C THR A 487 8.20 12.78 -21.14
N ALA A 488 7.14 12.90 -20.33
CA ALA A 488 5.76 12.80 -20.81
C ALA A 488 5.43 13.91 -21.84
N TYR A 489 5.76 15.15 -21.53
CA TYR A 489 5.59 16.27 -22.46
C TYR A 489 6.44 16.11 -23.70
N TYR A 490 7.71 15.75 -23.53
CA TYR A 490 8.63 15.51 -24.65
C TYR A 490 8.11 14.44 -25.60
N ILE A 491 7.61 13.30 -25.08
CA ILE A 491 7.04 12.22 -25.92
C ILE A 491 5.83 12.74 -26.69
N ALA A 492 4.89 13.42 -26.01
CA ALA A 492 3.67 13.87 -26.65
C ALA A 492 3.96 14.89 -27.77
N GLU A 493 4.78 15.91 -27.49
CA GLU A 493 5.16 16.91 -28.48
C GLU A 493 6.01 16.31 -29.62
N GLY A 494 6.91 15.39 -29.28
CA GLY A 494 7.75 14.72 -30.27
C GLY A 494 6.96 13.82 -31.20
N LEU A 495 6.01 13.03 -30.68
CA LEU A 495 5.11 12.22 -31.52
C LEU A 495 4.26 13.08 -32.44
N GLN A 496 3.74 14.23 -31.94
CA GLN A 496 3.00 15.17 -32.79
C GLN A 496 3.86 15.73 -33.92
N LYS A 497 5.13 16.13 -33.64
CA LYS A 497 6.09 16.57 -34.64
C LYS A 497 6.41 15.47 -35.67
N LEU A 498 6.42 14.22 -35.25
CA LEU A 498 6.63 13.05 -36.10
C LEU A 498 5.35 12.58 -36.83
N GLY A 499 4.26 13.36 -36.76
CA GLY A 499 3.01 13.13 -37.51
C GLY A 499 1.98 12.24 -36.85
N VAL A 500 2.15 11.83 -35.57
CA VAL A 500 1.14 11.05 -34.84
C VAL A 500 0.03 11.98 -34.36
N GLU A 501 -1.21 11.68 -34.74
CA GLU A 501 -2.37 12.52 -34.41
C GLU A 501 -3.04 12.08 -33.09
N ASN A 502 -3.80 13.00 -32.49
CA ASN A 502 -4.60 12.77 -31.29
C ASN A 502 -3.78 12.26 -30.08
N VAL A 503 -2.63 12.86 -29.86
CA VAL A 503 -1.72 12.60 -28.72
C VAL A 503 -1.90 13.67 -27.66
N ALA A 504 -1.90 13.27 -26.38
CA ALA A 504 -1.85 14.20 -25.28
C ALA A 504 -0.96 13.66 -24.13
N ALA A 505 -0.41 14.58 -23.33
CA ALA A 505 0.31 14.26 -22.10
C ALA A 505 -0.55 14.57 -20.87
N VAL A 506 -0.46 13.73 -19.83
CA VAL A 506 -1.11 13.91 -18.53
C VAL A 506 -0.10 13.65 -17.42
N THR A 507 0.12 14.67 -16.60
CA THR A 507 1.09 14.65 -15.50
C THR A 507 0.43 15.09 -14.19
N GLY A 508 1.19 15.10 -13.08
CA GLY A 508 0.71 15.60 -11.79
C GLY A 508 0.22 17.05 -11.82
N ASP A 509 0.74 17.86 -12.76
CA ASP A 509 0.38 19.27 -12.92
C ASP A 509 -0.89 19.48 -13.77
N THR A 510 -1.40 18.42 -14.40
CA THR A 510 -2.60 18.52 -15.24
C THR A 510 -3.82 18.85 -14.35
N PRO A 511 -4.54 19.97 -14.61
CA PRO A 511 -5.64 20.40 -13.73
C PRO A 511 -6.78 19.41 -13.63
N ASP A 512 -7.15 18.72 -14.73
CA ASP A 512 -8.22 17.71 -14.79
C ASP A 512 -7.77 16.45 -15.54
N PRO A 513 -7.00 15.54 -14.91
CA PRO A 513 -6.59 14.27 -15.51
C PRO A 513 -7.76 13.40 -15.94
N ALA A 514 -8.91 13.49 -15.23
CA ALA A 514 -10.10 12.70 -15.55
C ALA A 514 -10.73 13.09 -16.89
N SER A 515 -10.63 14.36 -17.29
CA SER A 515 -11.08 14.80 -18.61
C SER A 515 -10.31 14.11 -19.74
N TYR A 516 -8.99 14.00 -19.60
CA TYR A 516 -8.14 13.30 -20.57
C TYR A 516 -8.43 11.79 -20.59
N ALA A 517 -8.65 11.19 -19.42
CA ALA A 517 -9.06 9.78 -19.32
C ALA A 517 -10.39 9.52 -20.04
N ARG A 518 -11.38 10.42 -19.91
CA ARG A 518 -12.67 10.32 -20.65
C ARG A 518 -12.49 10.47 -22.17
N ARG A 519 -11.61 11.37 -22.63
CA ARG A 519 -11.30 11.54 -24.04
C ARG A 519 -10.54 10.34 -24.62
N PHE A 520 -9.71 9.68 -23.81
CA PHE A 520 -8.96 8.50 -24.20
C PHE A 520 -9.80 7.23 -24.13
N SER A 521 -10.63 7.07 -23.10
CA SER A 521 -11.50 5.90 -22.89
C SER A 521 -12.96 6.31 -22.72
N PRO A 522 -13.62 6.81 -23.77
CA PRO A 522 -14.98 7.31 -23.68
C PRO A 522 -16.01 6.21 -23.41
N VAL A 523 -15.80 4.98 -23.88
CA VAL A 523 -16.73 3.87 -23.67
C VAL A 523 -16.70 3.40 -22.22
N SER A 524 -15.53 3.20 -21.67
CA SER A 524 -15.35 2.70 -20.29
C SER A 524 -15.67 3.74 -19.20
N ASN A 525 -15.76 5.01 -19.57
CA ASN A 525 -16.10 6.10 -18.65
C ASN A 525 -17.50 6.68 -18.91
N ARG A 526 -18.37 6.01 -19.70
CA ARG A 526 -19.79 6.38 -19.81
C ARG A 526 -20.47 6.17 -18.46
N VAL A 527 -21.16 7.21 -18.00
CA VAL A 527 -22.04 7.10 -16.82
C VAL A 527 -23.35 6.46 -17.27
N PRO A 528 -23.76 5.30 -16.74
CA PRO A 528 -25.09 4.74 -17.04
C PRO A 528 -26.15 5.66 -16.39
N THR A 529 -26.76 6.50 -17.16
CA THR A 529 -27.98 7.20 -16.73
C THR A 529 -29.18 6.44 -17.28
N GLU A 530 -30.03 5.90 -16.41
CA GLU A 530 -31.28 5.20 -16.75
C GLU A 530 -32.28 6.07 -17.54
N GLN A 531 -31.97 7.33 -17.82
CA GLN A 531 -32.85 8.33 -18.42
C GLN A 531 -32.27 9.09 -19.62
N ALA A 532 -31.03 8.84 -20.02
CA ALA A 532 -30.50 9.53 -21.21
C ALA A 532 -30.81 8.72 -22.48
N SER A 533 -31.71 9.24 -23.31
CA SER A 533 -31.74 8.88 -24.73
C SER A 533 -30.35 9.10 -25.33
N ASP A 534 -29.93 8.30 -26.31
CA ASP A 534 -28.61 8.29 -26.96
C ASP A 534 -28.07 9.66 -27.45
N ALA A 535 -28.79 10.75 -27.19
CA ALA A 535 -28.49 12.10 -27.64
C ALA A 535 -27.71 12.98 -26.66
N GLU A 536 -27.53 12.59 -25.38
CA GLU A 536 -26.89 13.43 -24.36
C GLU A 536 -25.74 12.73 -23.61
N ALA A 537 -24.78 12.14 -24.32
CA ALA A 537 -23.47 11.95 -23.73
C ALA A 537 -22.85 13.33 -23.48
N PRO A 538 -22.28 13.62 -22.27
CA PRO A 538 -21.62 14.89 -22.03
C PRO A 538 -20.57 15.10 -23.11
N ALA A 539 -20.66 16.23 -23.83
CA ALA A 539 -19.77 16.54 -24.92
C ALA A 539 -18.31 16.44 -24.43
N LEU A 540 -17.50 15.66 -25.10
CA LEU A 540 -16.09 15.55 -24.80
C LEU A 540 -15.47 16.97 -24.97
N ASN A 541 -14.76 17.45 -23.95
CA ASN A 541 -14.03 18.71 -24.02
C ASN A 541 -12.80 18.57 -24.95
N GLY A 542 -13.01 18.31 -26.23
CA GLY A 542 -11.98 18.13 -27.23
C GLY A 542 -12.09 16.80 -28.00
N PRO A 543 -11.23 16.58 -29.00
CA PRO A 543 -11.24 15.36 -29.81
C PRO A 543 -10.89 14.10 -28.98
N GLU A 544 -11.39 12.96 -29.42
CA GLU A 544 -11.01 11.67 -28.86
C GLU A 544 -9.51 11.44 -29.01
N LEU A 545 -8.87 10.93 -27.97
CA LEU A 545 -7.44 10.67 -27.95
C LEU A 545 -7.17 9.22 -28.37
N ARG A 546 -6.15 9.07 -29.23
CA ARG A 546 -5.63 7.77 -29.64
C ARG A 546 -4.42 7.37 -28.81
N VAL A 547 -3.55 8.32 -28.49
CA VAL A 547 -2.34 8.10 -27.70
C VAL A 547 -2.39 8.97 -26.45
N LEU A 548 -2.26 8.36 -25.30
CA LEU A 548 -2.20 9.05 -24.01
C LEU A 548 -0.86 8.77 -23.36
N VAL A 549 -0.05 9.80 -23.18
CA VAL A 549 1.22 9.73 -22.47
C VAL A 549 0.99 10.19 -21.03
N ALA A 550 1.33 9.37 -20.06
CA ALA A 550 1.00 9.66 -18.67
C ALA A 550 2.18 9.38 -17.74
N THR A 551 2.29 10.20 -16.70
CA THR A 551 3.01 9.79 -15.50
C THR A 551 2.12 8.90 -14.65
N ASP A 552 2.64 8.43 -13.51
CA ASP A 552 1.88 7.55 -12.62
C ASP A 552 0.60 8.20 -12.03
N VAL A 553 0.32 9.48 -12.31
CA VAL A 553 -0.96 10.14 -11.97
C VAL A 553 -2.19 9.41 -12.52
N LEU A 554 -2.05 8.74 -13.66
CA LEU A 554 -3.10 7.88 -14.23
C LEU A 554 -2.89 6.40 -13.90
N SER A 555 -1.84 6.04 -13.18
CA SER A 555 -1.65 4.66 -12.73
C SER A 555 -2.65 4.26 -11.63
N GLU A 556 -3.48 5.20 -11.13
CA GLU A 556 -4.46 4.97 -10.08
C GLU A 556 -5.82 5.57 -10.43
N GLY A 557 -6.89 4.84 -10.14
CA GLY A 557 -8.27 5.32 -10.10
C GLY A 557 -9.02 5.53 -11.43
N GLN A 558 -8.36 5.59 -12.57
CA GLN A 558 -9.03 5.86 -13.86
C GLN A 558 -9.33 4.57 -14.65
N ASN A 559 -10.39 4.60 -15.45
CA ASN A 559 -10.76 3.54 -16.38
C ASN A 559 -10.17 3.84 -17.75
N LEU A 560 -9.19 3.05 -18.19
CA LEU A 560 -8.48 3.24 -19.46
C LEU A 560 -8.60 2.00 -20.36
N GLN A 561 -9.58 1.14 -20.12
CA GLN A 561 -9.75 -0.17 -20.75
C GLN A 561 -10.37 -0.14 -22.14
N ASP A 562 -10.62 1.05 -22.73
CA ASP A 562 -10.84 1.15 -24.19
C ASP A 562 -9.52 0.91 -24.96
N ALA A 563 -8.39 0.99 -24.28
CA ALA A 563 -7.09 0.56 -24.79
C ALA A 563 -6.77 -0.86 -24.30
N HIS A 564 -5.91 -1.54 -25.07
CA HIS A 564 -5.32 -2.83 -24.70
C HIS A 564 -3.80 -2.85 -24.91
N VAL A 565 -3.22 -1.72 -25.28
CA VAL A 565 -1.78 -1.54 -25.51
C VAL A 565 -1.22 -0.61 -24.45
N VAL A 566 -0.26 -1.11 -23.68
CA VAL A 566 0.47 -0.33 -22.67
C VAL A 566 1.95 -0.33 -22.99
N VAL A 567 2.54 0.85 -23.06
CA VAL A 567 3.97 1.02 -23.30
C VAL A 567 4.60 1.66 -22.06
N ASN A 568 5.57 0.99 -21.47
CA ASN A 568 6.43 1.57 -20.45
C ASN A 568 7.65 2.17 -21.14
N TYR A 569 7.71 3.50 -21.22
CA TYR A 569 8.81 4.21 -21.89
C TYR A 569 10.11 4.13 -21.10
N ASP A 570 10.01 3.97 -19.78
CA ASP A 570 11.13 3.75 -18.88
C ASP A 570 10.80 2.65 -17.86
N LEU A 571 11.85 2.07 -17.29
CA LEU A 571 11.74 1.02 -16.28
C LEU A 571 11.50 1.65 -14.89
N PRO A 572 10.31 1.44 -14.28
CA PRO A 572 10.04 1.95 -12.95
C PRO A 572 10.89 1.23 -11.89
N TRP A 573 11.16 1.92 -10.78
CA TRP A 573 11.92 1.35 -9.66
C TRP A 573 11.22 0.17 -8.99
N ALA A 574 9.92 0.17 -8.99
CA ALA A 574 9.11 -0.89 -8.43
C ALA A 574 8.39 -1.63 -9.56
N ILE A 575 8.70 -2.89 -9.76
CA ILE A 575 8.03 -3.75 -10.78
C ILE A 575 6.52 -3.75 -10.58
N ILE A 576 6.05 -3.60 -9.35
CA ILE A 576 4.63 -3.48 -9.05
C ILE A 576 3.94 -2.37 -9.88
N ARG A 577 4.66 -1.30 -10.22
CA ARG A 577 4.12 -0.23 -11.09
C ARG A 577 3.82 -0.73 -12.49
N LEU A 578 4.63 -1.63 -13.04
CA LEU A 578 4.33 -2.24 -14.35
C LEU A 578 2.98 -2.96 -14.32
N ILE A 579 2.73 -3.69 -13.23
CA ILE A 579 1.46 -4.41 -13.03
C ILE A 579 0.31 -3.41 -12.81
N GLN A 580 0.52 -2.36 -12.03
CA GLN A 580 -0.47 -1.30 -11.81
C GLN A 580 -0.82 -0.59 -13.12
N ARG A 581 0.17 -0.27 -13.95
CA ARG A 581 0.02 0.36 -15.26
C ARG A 581 -0.74 -0.56 -16.22
N ALA A 582 -0.34 -1.81 -16.37
CA ALA A 582 -1.07 -2.79 -17.17
C ALA A 582 -2.50 -3.03 -16.65
N GLY A 583 -2.68 -3.06 -15.33
CA GLY A 583 -3.99 -3.15 -14.69
C GLY A 583 -4.93 -1.97 -14.93
N ARG A 584 -4.49 -0.89 -15.59
CA ARG A 584 -5.39 0.21 -16.04
C ARG A 584 -6.20 -0.15 -17.25
N VAL A 585 -5.64 -0.96 -18.13
CA VAL A 585 -6.32 -1.47 -19.34
C VAL A 585 -6.89 -2.87 -19.11
N ASP A 586 -6.21 -3.70 -18.32
CA ASP A 586 -6.65 -5.03 -17.97
C ASP A 586 -7.59 -4.99 -16.74
N ARG A 587 -8.86 -4.74 -17.01
CA ARG A 587 -9.94 -4.69 -16.02
C ARG A 587 -11.15 -5.49 -16.50
N VAL A 588 -12.03 -5.84 -15.58
CA VAL A 588 -13.34 -6.41 -15.92
C VAL A 588 -14.06 -5.45 -16.88
N GLY A 589 -14.47 -5.97 -18.02
CA GLY A 589 -15.06 -5.20 -19.14
C GLY A 589 -14.10 -4.92 -20.29
N GLN A 590 -12.82 -5.37 -20.23
CA GLN A 590 -11.91 -5.31 -21.38
C GLN A 590 -12.47 -6.16 -22.54
N VAL A 591 -12.63 -5.54 -23.69
CA VAL A 591 -13.21 -6.20 -24.88
C VAL A 591 -12.17 -6.96 -25.70
N HIS A 592 -10.90 -6.60 -25.56
CA HIS A 592 -9.81 -7.27 -26.27
C HIS A 592 -9.38 -8.53 -25.54
N HIS A 593 -9.05 -9.57 -26.28
CA HIS A 593 -8.65 -10.86 -25.74
C HIS A 593 -7.18 -10.93 -25.31
N GLU A 594 -6.40 -9.93 -25.72
CA GLU A 594 -5.00 -9.77 -25.38
C GLU A 594 -4.73 -8.35 -24.89
N VAL A 595 -3.87 -8.24 -23.89
CA VAL A 595 -3.31 -6.99 -23.42
C VAL A 595 -1.83 -6.99 -23.74
N ASN A 596 -1.42 -6.09 -24.61
CA ASN A 596 -0.04 -5.95 -25.05
C ASN A 596 0.71 -5.00 -24.13
N VAL A 597 1.76 -5.48 -23.47
CA VAL A 597 2.58 -4.70 -22.56
C VAL A 597 4.00 -4.61 -23.08
N TYR A 598 4.40 -3.39 -23.45
CA TYR A 598 5.74 -3.11 -23.97
C TYR A 598 6.60 -2.43 -22.91
N LEU A 599 7.90 -2.70 -22.97
CA LEU A 599 8.92 -1.97 -22.24
C LEU A 599 10.00 -1.54 -23.22
N ILE A 600 10.18 -0.21 -23.36
CA ILE A 600 11.25 0.33 -24.20
C ILE A 600 12.53 0.35 -23.40
N SER A 601 13.55 -0.29 -23.90
CA SER A 601 14.85 -0.34 -23.25
C SER A 601 15.99 -0.26 -24.25
N HIS A 602 17.10 0.30 -23.78
CA HIS A 602 18.39 0.24 -24.48
C HIS A 602 19.31 -0.66 -23.67
N GLN A 603 19.66 -1.81 -24.22
CA GLN A 603 20.36 -2.86 -23.49
C GLN A 603 21.71 -2.40 -22.93
N THR A 604 22.51 -1.70 -23.72
CA THR A 604 23.84 -1.21 -23.32
C THR A 604 23.77 -0.21 -22.17
N VAL A 605 22.79 0.72 -22.21
CA VAL A 605 22.60 1.71 -21.14
C VAL A 605 22.17 1.05 -19.84
N GLU A 606 21.25 0.08 -19.90
CA GLU A 606 20.80 -0.66 -18.73
C GLU A 606 21.91 -1.50 -18.09
N GLU A 607 22.74 -2.17 -18.90
CA GLU A 607 23.90 -2.93 -18.42
C GLU A 607 24.94 -2.01 -17.77
N THR A 608 25.24 -0.86 -18.41
CA THR A 608 26.22 0.11 -17.91
C THR A 608 25.76 0.74 -16.59
N LEU A 609 24.49 1.09 -16.48
CA LEU A 609 23.91 1.65 -15.25
C LEU A 609 23.65 0.59 -14.17
N LYS A 610 23.77 -0.69 -14.51
CA LYS A 610 23.41 -1.83 -13.63
C LYS A 610 22.01 -1.67 -13.04
N LEU A 611 21.08 -1.09 -13.81
CA LEU A 611 19.74 -0.77 -13.34
C LEU A 611 18.99 -2.05 -12.95
N ARG A 612 19.10 -3.08 -13.78
CA ARG A 612 18.54 -4.41 -13.53
C ARG A 612 19.07 -5.01 -12.21
N SER A 613 20.38 -4.92 -11.96
CA SER A 613 20.97 -5.44 -10.73
C SER A 613 20.59 -4.65 -9.47
N ARG A 614 20.32 -3.33 -9.60
CA ARG A 614 19.83 -2.49 -8.50
C ARG A 614 18.36 -2.76 -8.19
N ILE A 615 17.53 -2.92 -9.21
CA ILE A 615 16.13 -3.31 -9.07
C ILE A 615 16.07 -4.72 -8.47
N ARG A 616 16.89 -5.64 -8.96
CA ARG A 616 17.06 -6.99 -8.41
C ARG A 616 17.37 -6.96 -6.92
N LYS A 617 18.39 -6.21 -6.46
CA LYS A 617 18.71 -6.07 -5.02
C LYS A 617 17.56 -5.52 -4.19
N ARG A 618 16.77 -4.59 -4.73
CA ARG A 618 15.57 -4.08 -4.04
C ARG A 618 14.46 -5.11 -3.94
N LEU A 619 14.25 -5.86 -5.01
CA LEU A 619 13.30 -6.97 -5.04
C LEU A 619 13.72 -8.09 -4.07
N GLU A 620 15.00 -8.42 -4.04
CA GLU A 620 15.59 -9.37 -3.09
C GLU A 620 15.38 -8.91 -1.64
N SER A 621 15.56 -7.63 -1.35
CA SER A 621 15.29 -7.06 -0.03
C SER A 621 13.80 -7.12 0.30
N ALA A 622 12.93 -6.81 -0.65
CA ALA A 622 11.49 -6.90 -0.48
C ALA A 622 11.04 -8.36 -0.31
N ALA A 623 11.59 -9.30 -1.10
CA ALA A 623 11.30 -10.73 -1.00
C ALA A 623 11.76 -11.33 0.33
N LYS A 624 12.93 -10.93 0.85
CA LYS A 624 13.42 -11.34 2.18
C LYS A 624 12.51 -10.85 3.30
N VAL A 625 11.89 -9.70 3.10
CA VAL A 625 11.06 -9.03 4.09
C VAL A 625 9.64 -9.60 4.15
N PHE A 626 9.07 -10.04 3.04
CA PHE A 626 7.71 -10.58 3.01
C PHE A 626 7.59 -12.09 3.08
N GLY A 627 8.71 -12.80 3.07
CA GLY A 627 8.66 -14.22 2.84
C GLY A 627 8.10 -14.56 1.46
N ALA A 628 8.38 -15.74 0.98
CA ALA A 628 8.03 -16.22 -0.35
C ALA A 628 6.53 -16.17 -0.71
N ASP A 629 5.63 -15.89 0.22
CA ASP A 629 4.17 -15.96 0.02
C ASP A 629 3.47 -14.64 -0.19
N GLN A 630 4.17 -13.53 -0.06
CA GLN A 630 3.61 -12.22 -0.40
C GLN A 630 4.23 -11.58 -1.61
N THR A 631 5.07 -12.27 -2.18
CA THR A 631 5.61 -11.83 -3.41
C THR A 631 4.51 -11.93 -4.45
N PHE A 632 4.37 -10.91 -5.19
CA PHE A 632 4.17 -11.13 -6.59
C PHE A 632 5.21 -12.20 -7.09
N PHE A 633 5.96 -12.85 -6.18
CA PHE A 633 7.18 -13.58 -6.38
C PHE A 633 7.31 -14.76 -5.41
N THR A 634 6.26 -15.53 -5.20
CA THR A 634 6.15 -16.53 -4.14
C THR A 634 6.54 -17.93 -4.49
N ASP A 635 7.51 -18.28 -5.03
CA ASP A 635 8.19 -19.58 -4.90
C ASP A 635 9.70 -19.41 -4.96
N MET A 636 10.16 -18.28 -4.42
CA MET A 636 11.50 -17.83 -4.68
C MET A 636 12.40 -18.12 -3.52
N SER A 637 12.89 -19.33 -3.50
CA SER A 637 13.96 -19.74 -2.60
C SER A 637 15.35 -19.20 -3.01
N SER A 638 15.44 -18.36 -4.05
CA SER A 638 16.71 -17.83 -4.52
C SER A 638 16.62 -16.49 -5.25
N ASP A 639 17.70 -15.74 -5.18
CA ASP A 639 17.97 -14.46 -5.86
C ASP A 639 17.76 -14.50 -7.39
N ASP A 640 17.60 -15.71 -7.96
CA ASP A 640 17.53 -15.95 -9.40
C ASP A 640 16.16 -15.63 -10.02
N GLU A 641 15.09 -15.61 -9.26
CA GLU A 641 13.75 -15.59 -9.80
C GLU A 641 13.16 -14.18 -10.01
N ALA A 642 13.49 -13.18 -9.18
CA ALA A 642 13.15 -11.79 -9.47
C ALA A 642 13.88 -11.28 -10.72
N ALA A 643 15.11 -11.74 -10.90
CA ALA A 643 15.84 -11.56 -12.15
C ALA A 643 15.16 -12.31 -13.29
N ARG A 644 14.64 -13.51 -13.03
CA ARG A 644 13.91 -14.32 -13.99
C ARG A 644 12.60 -13.66 -14.44
N ILE A 645 11.83 -13.04 -13.55
CA ILE A 645 10.60 -12.33 -13.93
C ILE A 645 10.91 -11.11 -14.80
N LEU A 646 11.97 -10.36 -14.47
CA LEU A 646 12.44 -9.31 -15.37
C LEU A 646 12.93 -9.91 -16.70
N GLU A 647 13.63 -11.02 -16.65
CA GLU A 647 14.13 -11.73 -17.82
C GLU A 647 12.97 -12.34 -18.62
N ASP A 648 11.97 -12.90 -17.97
CA ASP A 648 10.73 -13.40 -18.57
C ASP A 648 9.88 -12.26 -19.17
N PHE A 649 9.87 -11.08 -18.54
CA PHE A 649 9.27 -9.88 -19.10
C PHE A 649 10.02 -9.44 -20.37
N TYR A 650 11.34 -9.34 -20.31
CA TYR A 650 12.17 -8.96 -21.45
C TYR A 650 12.19 -9.99 -22.57
N SER A 651 11.98 -11.26 -22.27
CA SER A 651 11.90 -12.33 -23.26
C SER A 651 10.51 -12.57 -23.83
N GLY A 652 9.50 -11.82 -23.36
CA GLY A 652 8.13 -11.96 -23.84
C GLY A 652 7.41 -13.21 -23.34
N VAL A 653 7.90 -13.84 -22.27
CA VAL A 653 7.36 -15.11 -21.74
C VAL A 653 6.48 -14.88 -20.50
N LEU A 654 6.52 -13.70 -19.90
CA LEU A 654 5.80 -13.39 -18.66
C LEU A 654 4.29 -13.45 -18.86
N LYS A 655 3.62 -14.27 -18.06
CA LYS A 655 2.15 -14.38 -18.01
C LYS A 655 1.62 -13.67 -16.77
N ASP A 656 0.40 -13.18 -16.84
CA ASP A 656 -0.31 -12.58 -15.71
C ASP A 656 -0.45 -13.54 -14.51
N THR A 657 -0.54 -14.85 -14.79
CA THR A 657 -0.63 -15.91 -13.79
C THR A 657 0.65 -16.13 -13.01
N ASP A 658 1.82 -15.86 -13.59
CA ASP A 658 3.13 -16.08 -12.97
C ASP A 658 3.39 -15.05 -11.85
N LEU A 659 2.72 -13.92 -11.92
CA LEU A 659 2.81 -12.83 -10.96
C LEU A 659 1.88 -12.98 -9.74
N ASP A 660 0.93 -13.91 -9.79
CA ASP A 660 -0.21 -13.94 -8.88
C ASP A 660 -0.35 -15.23 -8.04
N GLU A 661 0.52 -16.23 -8.25
CA GLU A 661 0.18 -17.62 -7.90
C GLU A 661 -0.07 -17.96 -6.43
N ARG A 662 0.33 -17.16 -5.41
CA ARG A 662 0.17 -17.57 -3.99
C ARG A 662 -0.01 -16.43 -3.00
N GLY A 663 -1.02 -15.64 -3.11
CA GLY A 663 -1.25 -14.55 -2.14
C GLY A 663 -2.71 -14.39 -1.71
N ILE A 664 -3.45 -15.49 -1.58
CA ILE A 664 -4.86 -15.46 -1.19
C ILE A 664 -4.94 -15.45 0.33
N ASP A 665 -5.86 -14.68 0.89
CA ASP A 665 -6.12 -14.75 2.33
C ASP A 665 -6.73 -16.13 2.71
N PRO A 666 -6.49 -16.62 3.95
CA PRO A 666 -6.90 -17.96 4.36
C PRO A 666 -8.42 -18.21 4.29
N VAL A 667 -9.21 -17.14 4.37
CA VAL A 667 -10.68 -17.24 4.29
C VAL A 667 -11.10 -17.51 2.84
N SER A 668 -10.51 -16.82 1.90
CA SER A 668 -10.73 -17.03 0.47
C SER A 668 -10.24 -18.41 0.02
N GLU A 669 -9.06 -18.85 0.50
CA GLU A 669 -8.55 -20.21 0.24
C GLU A 669 -9.50 -21.31 0.79
N ALA A 670 -9.99 -21.13 1.99
CA ALA A 670 -10.95 -22.08 2.56
C ALA A 670 -12.30 -22.09 1.82
N ALA A 671 -12.74 -20.94 1.32
CA ALA A 671 -13.95 -20.82 0.50
C ALA A 671 -13.79 -21.53 -0.85
N GLU A 672 -12.62 -21.41 -1.48
CA GLU A 672 -12.28 -22.13 -2.72
C GLU A 672 -12.36 -23.64 -2.52
N ARG A 673 -11.63 -24.16 -1.54
CA ARG A 673 -11.65 -25.60 -1.22
C ARG A 673 -13.05 -26.11 -0.89
N TRP A 674 -13.88 -25.28 -0.28
CA TRP A 674 -15.25 -25.63 0.02
C TRP A 674 -16.13 -25.65 -1.24
N ALA A 675 -15.97 -24.69 -2.13
CA ALA A 675 -16.68 -24.64 -3.41
C ALA A 675 -16.36 -25.86 -4.28
N ASP A 676 -15.09 -26.23 -4.39
CA ASP A 676 -14.64 -27.43 -5.11
C ASP A 676 -15.24 -28.70 -4.51
N PHE A 677 -15.25 -28.80 -3.18
CA PHE A 677 -15.85 -29.93 -2.51
C PHE A 677 -17.37 -30.01 -2.74
N MET A 678 -18.07 -28.87 -2.71
CA MET A 678 -19.51 -28.82 -3.00
C MET A 678 -19.82 -29.25 -4.43
N ALA A 679 -19.02 -28.80 -5.40
CA ALA A 679 -19.20 -29.17 -6.80
C ALA A 679 -19.01 -30.68 -7.03
N GLN A 680 -17.98 -31.26 -6.43
CA GLN A 680 -17.67 -32.70 -6.56
C GLN A 680 -18.55 -33.60 -5.72
N HIS A 681 -19.04 -33.13 -4.56
CA HIS A 681 -19.74 -33.96 -3.57
C HIS A 681 -20.99 -33.28 -2.96
N PRO A 682 -21.99 -32.84 -3.75
CA PRO A 682 -23.11 -32.00 -3.27
C PRO A 682 -23.91 -32.62 -2.12
N ALA A 683 -24.24 -33.91 -2.17
CA ALA A 683 -24.99 -34.58 -1.12
C ALA A 683 -24.24 -34.64 0.24
N LYS A 684 -22.88 -34.76 0.18
CA LYS A 684 -22.05 -34.75 1.38
C LYS A 684 -21.84 -33.34 1.93
N ALA A 685 -21.70 -32.36 1.07
CA ALA A 685 -21.66 -30.96 1.46
C ALA A 685 -22.92 -30.58 2.24
N GLU A 686 -24.10 -31.02 1.81
CA GLU A 686 -25.34 -30.80 2.53
C GLU A 686 -25.36 -31.49 3.91
N GLN A 687 -24.84 -32.72 4.00
CA GLN A 687 -24.68 -33.39 5.29
C GLN A 687 -23.75 -32.63 6.24
N ILE A 688 -22.60 -32.16 5.74
CA ILE A 688 -21.65 -31.37 6.54
C ILE A 688 -22.30 -30.09 7.05
N MET A 689 -23.10 -29.43 6.19
CA MET A 689 -23.81 -28.20 6.56
C MET A 689 -24.85 -28.41 7.67
N ARG A 690 -25.40 -29.61 7.82
CA ARG A 690 -26.33 -29.99 8.90
C ARG A 690 -25.64 -30.47 10.18
N MET A 691 -24.31 -30.68 10.15
CA MET A 691 -23.57 -31.14 11.35
C MET A 691 -23.56 -30.09 12.45
N GLN A 692 -23.68 -30.56 13.70
CA GLN A 692 -23.46 -29.70 14.88
C GLN A 692 -21.98 -29.45 15.14
N ASP A 693 -21.66 -28.38 15.87
CA ASP A 693 -20.31 -28.11 16.34
C ASP A 693 -19.75 -29.16 17.30
N LYS A 694 -18.51 -28.97 17.77
CA LYS A 694 -17.79 -29.88 18.68
C LYS A 694 -17.43 -31.22 18.04
N ARG A 695 -17.21 -31.25 16.73
CA ARG A 695 -16.79 -32.50 16.07
C ARG A 695 -15.31 -32.76 16.32
N LEU A 696 -15.01 -33.98 16.72
CA LEU A 696 -13.67 -34.50 16.82
C LEU A 696 -13.54 -35.69 15.86
N ALA A 697 -12.57 -35.65 15.00
CA ALA A 697 -12.21 -36.73 14.10
C ALA A 697 -10.75 -37.15 14.32
N THR A 698 -10.42 -38.35 13.92
CA THR A 698 -9.03 -38.83 13.95
C THR A 698 -8.63 -39.35 12.58
N ARG A 699 -7.47 -38.90 12.08
CA ARG A 699 -6.86 -39.40 10.88
C ARG A 699 -5.46 -40.00 11.13
N PRO A 700 -4.96 -40.89 10.27
CA PRO A 700 -3.58 -41.31 10.36
C PRO A 700 -2.62 -40.15 10.04
N SER A 701 -1.43 -40.19 10.58
CA SER A 701 -0.35 -39.31 10.16
C SER A 701 -0.08 -39.49 8.67
N ARG A 702 0.27 -38.43 7.96
CA ARG A 702 0.67 -38.51 6.56
C ARG A 702 2.04 -39.19 6.46
N GLN A 703 2.21 -40.12 5.51
CA GLN A 703 3.51 -40.71 5.25
C GLN A 703 4.45 -39.66 4.66
N LYS A 704 5.78 -39.80 4.90
CA LYS A 704 6.94 -38.89 4.65
C LYS A 704 7.03 -38.09 3.33
N LYS A 705 5.98 -37.97 2.55
CA LYS A 705 5.92 -37.16 1.33
C LYS A 705 5.07 -35.87 1.46
N SER A 706 4.60 -35.54 2.64
CA SER A 706 3.79 -34.33 2.83
C SER A 706 4.69 -33.09 2.95
N ILE A 707 4.24 -32.06 2.30
CA ILE A 707 4.93 -30.79 2.02
C ILE A 707 5.11 -29.89 3.28
N HIS A 708 4.56 -30.27 4.45
CA HIS A 708 4.63 -29.45 5.67
C HIS A 708 5.43 -30.13 6.80
N PRO A 709 6.55 -29.50 7.26
CA PRO A 709 7.34 -29.99 8.41
C PRO A 709 6.55 -30.11 9.72
N ALA A 710 5.48 -29.34 9.87
CA ALA A 710 4.64 -29.31 11.07
C ALA A 710 3.78 -30.58 11.27
N ASP A 711 3.64 -31.44 10.25
CA ASP A 711 2.78 -32.64 10.33
C ASP A 711 3.44 -33.79 11.11
N GLU A 712 4.78 -33.80 11.21
CA GLU A 712 5.51 -34.96 11.79
C GLU A 712 5.29 -35.12 13.30
N ASN A 713 5.00 -34.07 14.02
CA ASN A 713 4.86 -34.08 15.49
C ASN A 713 3.51 -33.56 16.00
N THR A 714 2.59 -33.21 15.13
CA THR A 714 1.29 -32.66 15.51
C THR A 714 0.35 -33.78 15.99
N ALA A 715 -0.10 -33.70 17.24
CA ALA A 715 -1.05 -34.65 17.82
C ALA A 715 -2.51 -34.21 17.56
N MET A 716 -2.78 -32.92 17.55
CA MET A 716 -4.12 -32.36 17.35
C MET A 716 -4.06 -30.92 16.81
N VAL A 717 -5.02 -30.59 15.97
CA VAL A 717 -5.37 -29.22 15.59
C VAL A 717 -6.82 -28.94 15.97
N SER A 718 -7.09 -27.76 16.54
CA SER A 718 -8.42 -27.37 16.97
C SER A 718 -8.78 -25.98 16.46
N TYR A 719 -10.00 -25.85 15.95
CA TYR A 719 -10.63 -24.58 15.64
C TYR A 719 -11.64 -24.24 16.74
N ILE A 720 -11.43 -23.12 17.38
CA ILE A 720 -12.14 -22.67 18.55
C ILE A 720 -12.70 -21.28 18.27
N ARG A 721 -13.94 -21.03 18.68
CA ARG A 721 -14.55 -19.70 18.57
C ARG A 721 -14.95 -19.21 19.95
N THR A 722 -14.56 -18.00 20.30
CA THR A 722 -14.97 -17.38 21.57
C THR A 722 -16.40 -16.86 21.50
N ASN A 723 -16.99 -16.54 22.64
CA ASN A 723 -18.31 -15.89 22.72
C ASN A 723 -18.29 -14.46 22.14
N THR A 724 -17.11 -13.84 22.05
CA THR A 724 -16.85 -12.58 21.32
C THR A 724 -16.60 -12.83 19.83
N GLU A 725 -16.84 -14.05 19.35
CA GLU A 725 -16.73 -14.49 17.95
C GLU A 725 -15.32 -14.34 17.35
N ILE A 726 -14.28 -14.40 18.18
CA ILE A 726 -12.89 -14.47 17.71
C ILE A 726 -12.58 -15.93 17.35
N ASP A 727 -12.03 -16.11 16.16
CA ASP A 727 -11.56 -17.40 15.69
C ASP A 727 -10.13 -17.66 16.16
N LEU A 728 -9.92 -18.77 16.86
CA LEU A 728 -8.64 -19.23 17.35
C LEU A 728 -8.32 -20.60 16.80
N PHE A 729 -7.09 -20.77 16.38
CA PHE A 729 -6.57 -22.05 15.95
C PHE A 729 -5.42 -22.45 16.87
N ALA A 730 -5.47 -23.65 17.38
CA ALA A 730 -4.44 -24.16 18.30
C ALA A 730 -4.01 -25.56 17.93
N ILE A 731 -2.73 -25.85 18.12
CA ILE A 731 -2.16 -27.19 17.93
C ILE A 731 -1.50 -27.70 19.20
N ALA A 732 -1.57 -29.01 19.34
CA ALA A 732 -0.77 -29.76 20.29
C ALA A 732 0.27 -30.60 19.52
N THR A 733 1.53 -30.52 19.91
CA THR A 733 2.62 -31.32 19.33
C THR A 733 3.20 -32.26 20.38
N ARG A 734 3.64 -33.45 19.96
CA ARG A 734 4.32 -34.43 20.85
C ARG A 734 5.80 -34.48 20.49
N SER A 735 6.67 -34.42 21.46
CA SER A 735 8.10 -34.66 21.27
C SER A 735 8.40 -36.16 21.30
N ASP A 736 9.02 -36.66 20.22
CA ASP A 736 9.42 -38.07 20.09
C ASP A 736 10.45 -38.52 21.15
N LYS A 737 11.20 -37.56 21.73
CA LYS A 737 12.29 -37.87 22.66
C LYS A 737 11.86 -38.02 24.13
N ASN A 738 10.82 -37.31 24.58
CA ASN A 738 10.43 -37.26 26.00
C ASN A 738 8.94 -37.42 26.25
N GLY A 739 8.11 -37.60 25.22
CA GLY A 739 6.64 -37.67 25.38
C GLY A 739 6.01 -36.37 25.87
N SER A 740 6.76 -35.27 25.93
CA SER A 740 6.21 -33.98 26.39
C SER A 740 5.29 -33.39 25.32
N GLU A 741 4.13 -32.92 25.74
CA GLU A 741 3.19 -32.19 24.88
C GLU A 741 3.47 -30.71 24.99
N THR A 742 3.56 -30.04 23.84
CA THR A 742 3.62 -28.58 23.75
C THR A 742 2.39 -28.08 23.00
N ASN A 743 1.80 -27.00 23.50
CA ASN A 743 0.63 -26.39 22.92
C ASN A 743 1.01 -24.99 22.39
N ARG A 744 0.47 -24.61 21.22
CA ARG A 744 0.61 -23.26 20.69
C ARG A 744 -0.63 -22.81 19.92
N VAL A 745 -0.86 -21.52 19.89
CA VAL A 745 -1.84 -20.88 19.00
C VAL A 745 -1.15 -20.68 17.65
N VAL A 746 -1.85 -20.96 16.57
CA VAL A 746 -1.30 -20.94 15.20
C VAL A 746 -2.13 -20.06 14.29
N SER A 747 -1.57 -19.69 13.15
CA SER A 747 -2.27 -18.95 12.10
C SER A 747 -3.40 -19.78 11.47
N ALA A 748 -4.33 -19.10 10.80
CA ALA A 748 -5.39 -19.75 10.06
C ALA A 748 -4.84 -20.60 8.90
N THR A 749 -3.80 -20.13 8.21
CA THR A 749 -3.15 -20.85 7.11
C THR A 749 -2.50 -22.14 7.59
N GLU A 750 -1.73 -22.09 8.67
CA GLU A 750 -1.09 -23.28 9.25
C GLU A 750 -2.15 -24.31 9.69
N ALA A 751 -3.19 -23.84 10.38
CA ALA A 751 -4.29 -24.71 10.80
C ALA A 751 -5.01 -25.33 9.60
N LEU A 752 -5.25 -24.54 8.54
CA LEU A 752 -5.92 -25.01 7.33
C LEU A 752 -5.11 -26.12 6.63
N GLY A 753 -3.79 -25.97 6.57
CA GLY A 753 -2.88 -27.00 6.07
C GLY A 753 -2.96 -28.30 6.89
N LEU A 754 -3.03 -28.20 8.21
CA LEU A 754 -3.14 -29.37 9.11
C LEU A 754 -4.52 -30.04 9.09
N PHE A 755 -5.59 -29.26 8.89
CA PHE A 755 -6.94 -29.81 8.72
C PHE A 755 -7.15 -30.52 7.38
N TYR A 756 -6.31 -30.26 6.40
CA TYR A 756 -6.43 -30.87 5.08
C TYR A 756 -6.29 -32.38 5.15
N ALA A 757 -7.18 -33.08 4.50
CA ALA A 757 -7.12 -34.52 4.25
C ALA A 757 -7.70 -34.80 2.87
N GLU A 758 -7.06 -35.70 2.12
CA GLU A 758 -7.59 -36.13 0.83
C GLU A 758 -8.94 -36.84 1.03
N TYR A 759 -9.83 -36.64 0.07
CA TYR A 759 -11.12 -37.34 0.08
C TYR A 759 -10.90 -38.86 0.03
N GLY A 760 -11.53 -39.57 0.96
CA GLY A 760 -11.31 -41.01 1.11
C GLY A 760 -10.26 -41.41 2.15
N THR A 761 -9.57 -40.44 2.77
CA THR A 761 -8.68 -40.77 3.90
C THR A 761 -9.43 -41.57 4.98
N PRO A 762 -8.95 -42.74 5.37
CA PRO A 762 -9.64 -43.61 6.34
C PRO A 762 -9.72 -42.92 7.70
N LYS A 763 -10.91 -42.92 8.27
CA LYS A 763 -11.15 -42.44 9.62
C LYS A 763 -10.64 -43.49 10.64
N LYS A 764 -9.82 -43.06 11.59
CA LYS A 764 -9.45 -43.89 12.75
C LYS A 764 -10.44 -43.69 13.92
N THR A 765 -10.54 -44.66 14.81
CA THR A 765 -11.33 -44.54 16.04
C THR A 765 -10.74 -43.47 16.92
N THR A 766 -11.56 -42.54 17.38
CA THR A 766 -11.15 -41.49 18.30
C THR A 766 -10.96 -42.04 19.71
N SER A 767 -9.77 -41.87 20.26
CA SER A 767 -9.48 -42.35 21.63
C SER A 767 -10.04 -41.41 22.69
N PRO A 768 -10.32 -41.88 23.93
CA PRO A 768 -10.68 -41.01 25.05
C PRO A 768 -9.64 -39.93 25.35
N GLU A 769 -8.36 -40.24 25.12
CA GLU A 769 -7.26 -39.29 25.30
C GLU A 769 -7.35 -38.09 24.35
N ALA A 770 -7.87 -38.26 23.13
CA ALA A 770 -8.08 -37.19 22.17
C ALA A 770 -9.13 -36.18 22.68
N TYR A 771 -10.17 -36.62 23.38
CA TYR A 771 -11.14 -35.72 23.99
C TYR A 771 -10.52 -34.89 25.14
N ASN A 772 -9.67 -35.52 25.94
CA ASN A 772 -8.94 -34.82 27.00
C ASN A 772 -7.95 -33.82 26.43
N LEU A 773 -7.28 -34.15 25.34
CA LEU A 773 -6.36 -33.27 24.65
C LEU A 773 -7.11 -32.08 24.06
N GLN A 774 -8.25 -32.29 23.41
CA GLN A 774 -9.12 -31.22 22.91
C GLN A 774 -9.48 -30.23 24.00
N GLN A 775 -9.85 -30.70 25.18
CA GLN A 775 -10.25 -29.86 26.31
C GLN A 775 -9.07 -29.05 26.86
N ARG A 776 -7.88 -29.67 27.03
CA ARG A 776 -6.66 -28.97 27.47
C ARG A 776 -6.23 -27.92 26.43
N LEU A 777 -6.24 -28.27 25.14
CA LEU A 777 -5.88 -27.36 24.06
C LEU A 777 -6.83 -26.15 23.97
N THR A 778 -8.12 -26.38 24.20
CA THR A 778 -9.11 -25.29 24.24
C THR A 778 -8.85 -24.34 25.40
N GLN A 779 -8.58 -24.87 26.60
CA GLN A 779 -8.22 -24.03 27.76
C GLN A 779 -6.91 -23.26 27.55
N TYR A 780 -5.91 -23.91 26.94
CA TYR A 780 -4.66 -23.26 26.58
C TYR A 780 -4.89 -22.11 25.62
N ALA A 781 -5.64 -22.33 24.53
CA ALA A 781 -5.93 -21.29 23.54
C ALA A 781 -6.63 -20.09 24.16
N LEU A 782 -7.61 -20.31 25.03
CA LEU A 782 -8.30 -19.22 25.73
C LEU A 782 -7.38 -18.42 26.65
N LYS A 783 -6.53 -19.13 27.41
CA LYS A 783 -5.61 -18.49 28.37
C LYS A 783 -4.54 -17.64 27.66
N ASN A 784 -4.10 -18.08 26.46
CA ASN A 784 -2.96 -17.49 25.76
C ASN A 784 -3.37 -16.64 24.53
N SER A 785 -4.67 -16.47 24.30
CA SER A 785 -5.16 -15.68 23.17
C SER A 785 -5.34 -14.20 23.43
N GLY A 786 -5.06 -13.74 24.66
CA GLY A 786 -5.22 -12.32 25.05
C GLY A 786 -6.62 -11.74 24.88
N THR A 787 -7.60 -12.56 24.53
CA THR A 787 -8.94 -12.12 24.11
C THR A 787 -9.84 -11.69 25.27
N SER A 788 -9.39 -11.83 26.53
CA SER A 788 -10.21 -11.55 27.72
C SER A 788 -10.44 -10.07 27.98
N ALA A 789 -9.56 -9.19 27.50
CA ALA A 789 -9.52 -7.80 27.98
C ALA A 789 -10.20 -6.79 27.07
N GLY A 790 -10.71 -7.10 25.93
CA GLY A 790 -11.24 -6.10 24.99
C GLY A 790 -10.21 -4.99 24.69
N ARG A 791 -10.10 -4.58 23.44
CA ARG A 791 -9.13 -3.54 23.05
C ARG A 791 -9.48 -2.21 23.71
N LEU A 792 -8.46 -1.50 24.25
CA LEU A 792 -8.60 -0.09 24.60
C LEU A 792 -8.93 0.70 23.33
N ARG A 793 -10.02 1.48 23.37
CA ARG A 793 -10.48 2.32 22.25
C ARG A 793 -11.21 3.54 22.77
N GLY A 794 -11.24 4.56 21.94
CA GLY A 794 -12.07 5.74 22.11
C GLY A 794 -11.89 6.43 23.46
N VAL A 795 -13.00 6.70 24.14
CA VAL A 795 -13.00 7.37 25.45
C VAL A 795 -12.17 6.60 26.46
N ARG A 796 -12.28 5.27 26.48
CA ARG A 796 -11.50 4.41 27.38
C ARG A 796 -10.01 4.55 27.18
N GLN A 797 -9.56 4.58 25.95
CA GLN A 797 -8.17 4.81 25.60
C GLN A 797 -7.69 6.21 25.93
N GLN A 798 -8.49 7.23 25.63
CA GLN A 798 -8.15 8.63 25.93
C GLN A 798 -7.96 8.83 27.45
N VAL A 799 -8.85 8.27 28.25
CA VAL A 799 -8.75 8.28 29.73
C VAL A 799 -7.52 7.50 30.19
N TRP A 800 -7.28 6.31 29.62
CA TRP A 800 -6.10 5.51 29.94
C TRP A 800 -4.82 6.27 29.65
N ASN A 801 -4.66 6.79 28.44
CA ASN A 801 -3.45 7.52 28.00
C ASN A 801 -3.20 8.79 28.81
N ARG A 802 -4.28 9.41 29.34
CA ARG A 802 -4.17 10.62 30.15
C ARG A 802 -3.62 10.36 31.54
N PHE A 803 -3.89 9.18 32.10
CA PHE A 803 -3.51 8.83 33.47
C PHE A 803 -2.40 7.78 33.56
N HIS A 804 -2.11 7.08 32.48
CA HIS A 804 -1.02 6.11 32.40
C HIS A 804 0.21 6.78 31.76
N GLY A 805 1.30 6.95 32.51
CA GLY A 805 2.50 7.61 32.02
C GLY A 805 3.14 6.88 30.83
N LYS A 806 3.63 7.64 29.85
CA LYS A 806 4.29 7.09 28.63
C LYS A 806 5.59 6.33 28.91
N ASP A 807 6.22 6.52 30.08
CA ASP A 807 7.57 6.05 30.39
C ASP A 807 7.63 5.03 31.55
N GLY A 808 6.56 4.29 31.82
CA GLY A 808 6.55 3.33 32.93
C GLY A 808 6.65 3.96 34.34
N THR A 809 6.57 5.30 34.43
CA THR A 809 6.49 6.02 35.69
C THR A 809 5.09 5.83 36.28
N SER A 810 5.00 5.74 37.62
CA SER A 810 3.72 5.61 38.35
C SER A 810 2.71 6.59 37.78
N SER A 811 1.56 6.07 37.35
CA SER A 811 0.51 6.89 36.76
C SER A 811 0.06 7.97 37.77
N PHE A 812 -0.31 9.15 37.29
CA PHE A 812 -0.83 10.25 38.13
C PHE A 812 -1.96 9.78 39.05
N ILE A 813 -2.83 8.90 38.56
CA ILE A 813 -3.94 8.34 39.32
C ILE A 813 -3.45 7.45 40.50
N THR A 814 -2.37 6.71 40.31
CA THR A 814 -1.77 5.87 41.35
C THR A 814 -1.08 6.73 42.39
N LEU A 815 -0.43 7.83 41.99
CA LEU A 815 0.19 8.78 42.90
C LEU A 815 -0.83 9.51 43.78
N VAL A 816 -1.97 9.93 43.23
CA VAL A 816 -3.02 10.69 43.93
C VAL A 816 -3.96 9.82 44.72
N LYS A 817 -4.35 8.66 44.21
CA LYS A 817 -5.37 7.75 44.80
C LYS A 817 -4.80 6.39 45.25
N GLY A 818 -3.50 6.16 45.18
CA GLY A 818 -2.81 4.96 45.61
C GLY A 818 -3.36 3.67 44.99
N GLN A 819 -3.50 2.62 45.78
CA GLN A 819 -4.03 1.32 45.31
C GLN A 819 -5.41 1.37 44.67
N GLN A 820 -6.25 2.33 45.05
CA GLN A 820 -7.57 2.52 44.45
C GLN A 820 -7.46 3.04 43.03
N GLY A 821 -6.57 3.99 42.80
CA GLY A 821 -6.29 4.51 41.47
C GLY A 821 -5.74 3.43 40.54
N GLU A 822 -4.81 2.62 41.04
CA GLU A 822 -4.25 1.49 40.29
C GLU A 822 -5.32 0.47 39.89
N LYS A 823 -6.23 0.15 40.84
CA LYS A 823 -7.33 -0.75 40.55
C LYS A 823 -8.28 -0.22 39.46
N VAL A 824 -8.60 1.09 39.52
CA VAL A 824 -9.46 1.73 38.51
C VAL A 824 -8.82 1.66 37.14
N LEU A 825 -7.51 1.92 37.03
CA LEU A 825 -6.80 1.82 35.77
C LEU A 825 -6.73 0.38 35.24
N ASN A 826 -6.40 -0.58 36.07
CA ASN A 826 -6.35 -1.98 35.69
C ASN A 826 -7.73 -2.51 35.23
N ASP A 827 -8.78 -2.13 35.94
CA ASP A 827 -10.14 -2.48 35.58
C ASP A 827 -10.57 -1.75 34.28
N LEU A 828 -10.17 -0.49 34.07
CA LEU A 828 -10.41 0.29 32.86
C LEU A 828 -9.68 -0.35 31.67
N HIS A 829 -8.47 -0.83 31.87
CA HIS A 829 -7.70 -1.53 30.84
C HIS A 829 -8.37 -2.85 30.43
N SER A 830 -8.88 -3.60 31.38
CA SER A 830 -9.37 -4.96 31.19
C SER A 830 -10.87 -5.08 30.84
N ARG A 831 -11.68 -4.06 31.13
CA ARG A 831 -13.15 -4.14 31.03
C ARG A 831 -13.75 -2.99 30.24
N PRO A 832 -14.80 -3.22 29.42
CA PRO A 832 -15.48 -2.17 28.66
C PRO A 832 -16.26 -1.23 29.57
N LEU A 833 -16.34 0.05 29.16
CA LEU A 833 -17.19 1.05 29.81
C LEU A 833 -18.68 0.73 29.62
N ARG A 834 -19.49 1.11 30.60
CA ARG A 834 -20.95 1.20 30.40
C ARG A 834 -21.28 2.40 29.50
N SER A 835 -22.31 2.31 28.70
CA SER A 835 -22.71 3.36 27.75
C SER A 835 -22.93 4.73 28.40
N GLN A 836 -23.48 4.76 29.63
CA GLN A 836 -23.64 6.01 30.38
C GLN A 836 -22.31 6.61 30.83
N ALA A 837 -21.40 5.78 31.35
CA ALA A 837 -20.06 6.20 31.76
C ALA A 837 -19.26 6.69 30.56
N GLU A 838 -19.34 5.99 29.45
CA GLU A 838 -18.68 6.41 28.22
C GLU A 838 -19.16 7.77 27.73
N SER A 839 -20.49 8.01 27.76
CA SER A 839 -21.07 9.30 27.35
C SER A 839 -20.65 10.44 28.28
N GLU A 840 -20.64 10.21 29.59
CA GLU A 840 -20.23 11.20 30.57
C GLU A 840 -18.73 11.53 30.48
N LEU A 841 -17.87 10.49 30.40
CA LEU A 841 -16.43 10.67 30.23
C LEU A 841 -16.11 11.39 28.90
N ARG A 842 -16.84 11.08 27.82
CA ARG A 842 -16.72 11.78 26.54
C ARG A 842 -17.03 13.26 26.69
N ARG A 843 -18.13 13.61 27.38
CA ARG A 843 -18.52 14.98 27.67
C ARG A 843 -17.41 15.73 28.44
N LEU A 844 -16.85 15.10 29.49
CA LEU A 844 -15.80 15.69 30.28
C LEU A 844 -14.51 15.90 29.48
N LEU A 845 -14.15 14.97 28.60
CA LEU A 845 -12.99 15.08 27.72
C LEU A 845 -13.17 16.21 26.69
N LEU A 846 -14.37 16.36 26.10
CA LEU A 846 -14.70 17.44 25.16
C LEU A 846 -14.62 18.82 25.82
N HIS A 847 -15.08 18.95 27.06
CA HIS A 847 -15.00 20.19 27.82
C HIS A 847 -13.62 20.44 28.43
N LYS A 848 -12.62 19.61 28.12
CA LYS A 848 -11.23 19.76 28.60
C LYS A 848 -11.13 20.01 30.10
N VAL A 849 -11.92 19.29 30.91
CA VAL A 849 -11.89 19.42 32.36
C VAL A 849 -10.52 19.08 32.94
N SER A 850 -10.22 19.59 34.14
CA SER A 850 -8.96 19.29 34.81
C SER A 850 -8.81 17.78 35.13
N ASP A 851 -7.55 17.33 35.24
CA ASP A 851 -7.24 15.94 35.60
C ASP A 851 -7.86 15.51 36.92
N GLU A 852 -7.96 16.42 37.90
CA GLU A 852 -8.58 16.17 39.19
C GLU A 852 -10.07 15.84 39.06
N ILE A 853 -10.82 16.65 38.30
CA ILE A 853 -12.26 16.44 38.10
C ILE A 853 -12.52 15.12 37.36
N LEU A 854 -11.73 14.84 36.32
CA LEU A 854 -11.86 13.60 35.56
C LEU A 854 -11.52 12.40 36.44
N LEU A 855 -10.47 12.50 37.27
CA LEU A 855 -10.04 11.46 38.19
C LEU A 855 -11.09 11.17 39.26
N ASP A 856 -11.64 12.21 39.88
CA ASP A 856 -12.67 12.05 40.91
C ASP A 856 -13.91 11.40 40.32
N THR A 857 -14.33 11.80 39.13
CA THR A 857 -15.45 11.20 38.42
C THR A 857 -15.22 9.71 38.14
N LEU A 858 -14.02 9.34 37.63
CA LEU A 858 -13.64 7.96 37.36
C LEU A 858 -13.69 7.09 38.64
N VAL A 859 -13.11 7.58 39.72
CA VAL A 859 -13.08 6.84 40.99
C VAL A 859 -14.47 6.72 41.56
N GLN A 860 -15.29 7.77 41.51
CA GLN A 860 -16.66 7.75 41.98
C GLN A 860 -17.51 6.74 41.20
N MET A 861 -17.49 6.81 39.86
CA MET A 861 -18.21 5.87 39.00
C MET A 861 -17.76 4.41 39.22
N HIS A 862 -16.46 4.20 39.50
CA HIS A 862 -15.95 2.87 39.79
C HIS A 862 -16.47 2.34 41.13
N GLN A 863 -16.51 3.19 42.16
CA GLN A 863 -17.06 2.83 43.49
C GLN A 863 -18.54 2.52 43.40
N ASP A 864 -19.29 3.30 42.64
CA ASP A 864 -20.73 3.12 42.42
C ASP A 864 -21.07 1.94 41.49
N LYS A 865 -20.02 1.29 40.92
CA LYS A 865 -20.14 0.19 39.94
C LYS A 865 -20.86 0.59 38.66
N GLU A 866 -20.80 1.88 38.33
CA GLU A 866 -21.40 2.46 37.12
C GLU A 866 -20.38 2.64 35.97
N LEU A 867 -19.07 2.59 36.27
CA LEU A 867 -18.02 2.81 35.29
C LEU A 867 -17.95 1.66 34.26
N LEU A 868 -17.94 0.42 34.70
CA LEU A 868 -17.59 -0.71 33.86
C LEU A 868 -18.74 -1.72 33.76
N VAL A 869 -18.81 -2.39 32.62
CA VAL A 869 -19.71 -3.54 32.46
C VAL A 869 -19.32 -4.61 33.47
N LYS A 870 -20.30 -5.28 34.11
CA LYS A 870 -20.04 -6.40 35.02
C LYS A 870 -19.15 -7.42 34.29
N GLU A 871 -18.28 -8.10 35.05
CA GLU A 871 -17.41 -9.14 34.47
C GLU A 871 -18.21 -10.02 33.52
N PRO A 872 -17.74 -10.13 32.23
CA PRO A 872 -18.37 -11.08 31.34
C PRO A 872 -18.28 -12.45 32.01
N GLU A 873 -19.37 -13.19 32.03
CA GLU A 873 -19.35 -14.60 32.35
C GLU A 873 -18.15 -15.22 31.63
N LEU A 874 -17.40 -16.07 32.40
CA LEU A 874 -16.19 -16.75 31.92
C LEU A 874 -16.25 -16.99 30.41
N GLN A 875 -15.20 -16.61 29.67
CA GLN A 875 -15.18 -16.80 28.23
C GLN A 875 -15.56 -18.21 27.87
N ILE A 876 -16.74 -18.38 27.32
CA ILE A 876 -17.22 -19.68 26.86
C ILE A 876 -16.67 -19.84 25.44
N ALA A 877 -15.63 -20.64 25.30
CA ALA A 877 -15.17 -21.04 23.99
C ALA A 877 -16.03 -22.17 23.44
N ARG A 878 -16.40 -22.02 22.20
CA ARG A 878 -17.06 -23.07 21.44
C ARG A 878 -16.00 -23.72 20.53
N VAL A 879 -15.76 -25.02 20.75
CA VAL A 879 -14.97 -25.80 19.78
C VAL A 879 -15.83 -26.00 18.53
N VAL A 880 -15.39 -25.47 17.41
CA VAL A 880 -16.06 -25.66 16.12
C VAL A 880 -15.74 -27.05 15.60
N CYS A 881 -14.48 -27.40 15.50
CA CYS A 881 -14.02 -28.74 15.16
C CYS A 881 -12.58 -28.98 15.63
N SER A 882 -12.22 -30.24 15.78
CA SER A 882 -10.84 -30.67 16.04
C SER A 882 -10.48 -31.89 15.21
N LEU A 883 -9.22 -32.00 14.85
CA LEU A 883 -8.66 -33.15 14.14
C LEU A 883 -7.49 -33.71 14.94
N ALA A 884 -7.64 -34.91 15.47
CA ALA A 884 -6.55 -35.67 16.08
C ALA A 884 -5.75 -36.38 14.97
N ILE A 885 -4.43 -36.37 15.11
CA ILE A 885 -3.50 -37.04 14.20
C ILE A 885 -2.86 -38.18 14.99
N SER A 886 -3.06 -39.41 14.55
CA SER A 886 -2.48 -40.57 15.19
C SER A 886 -1.40 -41.17 14.31
N ASN A 887 -0.25 -41.41 14.89
CA ASN A 887 0.83 -42.16 14.25
C ASN A 887 0.39 -43.59 13.95
#